data_8792e4e7a3b7e464fc569e3e306de122
#
_entry.id   8792e4e7a3b7e464fc569e3e306de122
#
_cell.length_a   1.000
_cell.length_b   1.000
_cell.length_c   1.000
_cell.angle_alpha   90.00
_cell.angle_beta   90.00
_cell.angle_gamma   90.00
#
_symmetry.space_group_name_H-M   'P 1'
#
loop_
_entity.id
_entity.type
_entity.pdbx_description
1 polymer ?
#
loop_
_entity_poly.entity_id
_entity_poly.type
_entity_poly.pdbx_seq_one_letter_code
_entity_poly.pdbx_strand_id
1 'polypeptide(L)'
;MNKIFYIFTSILLITSCNNQDVENIINDNTVDWTNENTCSVSIDNEFIDNIIKNMTLEQKVGQIIMPDIDEVTPKEAKDYQLGTFLNGGGKFTNKNKNSSVEDWKKLSKEFYEASPVVDEIKVPILWGTDAVHGHNNVIGATIFPHNIGLGSTMNPDLIKKIGEVVAKEILSTGIPWTFAPTIAVPQNDLWGRTYEGYSENPDLVSKLGEAMILGLQGEGDQFLDNNHVLATAKHFLGDGGTKNGVDQGNTILSEQELRDIHGKPYFAAINSCIQTVMASFNSWNGEKAHGSNYLLQDILRKQMGFNGLVVGDWNGHGQVPGCSKENCPKSFNAGVDIFMAPDEWKPLYKNTLEQARNGTISPQRLDEAVKNILSVKYLLGMFDGREPHNYDQNYIGIDSHREIARQAVRESIVLLKNNNNTLPIKNQKHILVVGNSAKKITKHMGGWTITWQGRENANNEFPNSRSIYEAIKLKAESNGGSVEYSLNSNYEKKPDLVIFVYGEDPYAEGDGDRKHIFYENQDKNFIGYMEEIKNQKIPSVSLFISGRPLIINKEINLSDSFVQLWLPGSAIEGVTDVIFTNKNNEVNHDFKGKLSYSWPQYSYQTKLNFSDQNYDPLFSYGYGLSYSDNFYTDKIIVNEDVPQKDEITLFVGSAYPSYKEIISYFDSDKQEQIYEGISADIYKNEKAGIRISKFDFKKQDDAKRINFGTNDIYKFWEISSGSSEDLSYMINGSLELIMKVNSSSDQKIELSLQCYKNQNQINLTE
;
A
#
# COMPACT_ATOMS: atom_id res chain seq x y z
N MET A 1 -2.96 -76.28 -15.85
CA MET A 1 -2.37 -76.47 -17.20
C MET A 1 -3.05 -75.50 -18.13
N ASN A 2 -2.26 -74.90 -18.98
CA ASN A 2 -2.56 -73.95 -20.06
C ASN A 2 -2.89 -72.50 -19.61
N LYS A 3 -1.80 -71.72 -19.68
CA LYS A 3 -1.79 -70.27 -19.78
C LYS A 3 -2.04 -69.86 -21.22
N ILE A 4 -2.98 -69.00 -21.51
CA ILE A 4 -3.16 -68.35 -22.82
C ILE A 4 -2.66 -66.93 -22.68
N PHE A 5 -1.60 -66.56 -23.41
CA PHE A 5 -1.06 -65.24 -23.60
C PHE A 5 -1.85 -64.54 -24.73
N TYR A 6 -2.39 -63.38 -24.51
CA TYR A 6 -2.87 -62.48 -25.58
C TYR A 6 -1.81 -61.43 -25.85
N ILE A 7 -1.26 -61.49 -27.08
CA ILE A 7 -0.39 -60.46 -27.65
C ILE A 7 -1.29 -59.47 -28.37
N PHE A 8 -1.31 -58.22 -27.90
CA PHE A 8 -1.89 -57.13 -28.66
C PHE A 8 -0.83 -56.51 -29.55
N THR A 9 -1.00 -56.69 -30.87
CA THR A 9 -0.19 -56.07 -31.91
C THR A 9 -0.79 -54.69 -32.22
N SER A 10 -0.11 -53.62 -31.83
CA SER A 10 -0.47 -52.26 -32.24
C SER A 10 0.00 -52.01 -33.66
N ILE A 11 -0.93 -51.84 -34.57
CA ILE A 11 -0.68 -51.41 -35.95
C ILE A 11 -0.46 -49.92 -35.95
N LEU A 12 0.75 -49.48 -36.25
CA LEU A 12 1.08 -48.08 -36.52
C LEU A 12 0.65 -47.75 -37.95
N LEU A 13 -0.42 -47.01 -38.10
CA LEU A 13 -0.80 -46.36 -39.35
C LEU A 13 0.01 -45.06 -39.51
N ILE A 14 1.03 -45.09 -40.34
CA ILE A 14 1.74 -43.91 -40.82
C ILE A 14 0.91 -43.36 -41.98
N THR A 15 0.12 -42.33 -41.73
CA THR A 15 -0.42 -41.50 -42.79
C THR A 15 0.60 -40.38 -43.10
N SER A 16 1.17 -40.46 -44.29
CA SER A 16 1.96 -39.36 -44.84
C SER A 16 1.02 -38.18 -45.09
N CYS A 17 1.15 -37.12 -44.32
CA CYS A 17 0.59 -35.84 -44.68
C CYS A 17 1.55 -35.14 -45.63
N ASN A 18 1.06 -34.83 -46.81
CA ASN A 18 1.67 -33.90 -47.75
C ASN A 18 2.02 -32.60 -47.05
N ASN A 19 3.22 -32.10 -47.28
CA ASN A 19 3.59 -30.72 -47.09
C ASN A 19 2.71 -29.85 -48.00
N GLN A 20 1.61 -29.33 -47.46
CA GLN A 20 1.03 -28.09 -47.90
C GLN A 20 1.50 -27.05 -46.92
N ASP A 21 2.02 -25.98 -47.47
CA ASP A 21 2.50 -24.81 -46.81
C ASP A 21 1.51 -24.36 -45.70
N VAL A 22 1.87 -24.65 -44.44
CA VAL A 22 1.31 -23.91 -43.34
C VAL A 22 2.00 -22.53 -43.42
N GLU A 23 1.45 -21.64 -44.22
CA GLU A 23 1.66 -20.21 -43.99
C GLU A 23 1.36 -20.00 -42.52
N ASN A 24 2.40 -19.64 -41.79
CA ASN A 24 2.29 -19.07 -40.48
C ASN A 24 1.32 -17.86 -40.60
N ILE A 25 0.07 -18.08 -40.29
CA ILE A 25 -0.80 -17.00 -39.84
C ILE A 25 -0.19 -16.58 -38.48
N ILE A 26 0.86 -15.81 -38.54
CA ILE A 26 1.21 -14.91 -37.47
C ILE A 26 -0.01 -14.00 -37.39
N ASN A 27 -0.91 -14.28 -36.45
CA ASN A 27 -1.89 -13.31 -36.03
C ASN A 27 -1.08 -12.14 -35.45
N ASP A 28 -0.79 -11.20 -36.30
CA ASP A 28 -0.11 -9.92 -35.98
C ASP A 28 -1.10 -9.00 -35.25
N ASN A 29 -1.76 -9.52 -34.23
CA ASN A 29 -2.51 -8.75 -33.25
C ASN A 29 -1.57 -8.40 -32.07
N THR A 30 -0.46 -7.74 -32.40
CA THR A 30 0.33 -7.07 -31.38
C THR A 30 -0.54 -5.93 -30.83
N VAL A 31 -0.73 -5.91 -29.49
CA VAL A 31 -1.46 -4.85 -28.80
C VAL A 31 -0.70 -3.55 -29.02
N ASP A 32 -1.39 -2.53 -29.50
CA ASP A 32 -0.79 -1.22 -29.76
C ASP A 32 -0.71 -0.38 -28.47
N TRP A 33 0.49 -0.18 -27.95
CA TRP A 33 0.79 0.69 -26.81
C TRP A 33 1.29 2.08 -27.23
N THR A 34 1.16 2.42 -28.49
CA THR A 34 1.64 3.73 -28.98
C THR A 34 0.92 4.87 -28.26
N ASN A 35 1.70 5.80 -27.74
CA ASN A 35 1.22 7.03 -27.11
C ASN A 35 1.74 8.24 -27.88
N GLU A 36 0.84 9.16 -28.22
CA GLU A 36 1.24 10.49 -28.68
C GLU A 36 1.74 11.29 -27.47
N ASN A 37 2.97 11.00 -27.03
CA ASN A 37 3.57 11.70 -25.90
C ASN A 37 3.65 13.20 -26.17
N THR A 38 2.85 13.97 -25.43
CA THR A 38 2.77 15.43 -25.53
C THR A 38 3.76 16.14 -24.63
N CYS A 39 4.48 15.39 -23.77
CA CYS A 39 5.46 15.96 -22.87
C CYS A 39 6.68 16.47 -23.66
N SER A 40 7.03 17.72 -23.42
CA SER A 40 8.24 18.34 -23.96
C SER A 40 9.02 19.01 -22.83
N VAL A 41 10.09 18.37 -22.40
CA VAL A 41 11.03 18.93 -21.41
C VAL A 41 12.38 19.18 -22.08
N SER A 42 13.01 20.31 -21.76
CA SER A 42 14.31 20.67 -22.31
C SER A 42 15.42 20.21 -21.37
N ILE A 43 16.35 19.42 -21.88
CA ILE A 43 17.53 18.92 -21.18
C ILE A 43 18.77 19.29 -21.97
N ASP A 44 19.78 19.85 -21.32
CA ASP A 44 21.09 20.03 -21.95
C ASP A 44 21.83 18.69 -22.01
N ASN A 45 21.59 17.97 -23.10
CA ASN A 45 22.22 16.66 -23.31
C ASN A 45 23.75 16.76 -23.42
N GLU A 46 24.31 17.84 -23.98
CA GLU A 46 25.76 18.01 -24.11
C GLU A 46 26.42 18.14 -22.73
N PHE A 47 25.82 18.93 -21.84
CA PHE A 47 26.25 19.06 -20.45
C PHE A 47 26.25 17.70 -19.72
N ILE A 48 25.14 16.93 -19.82
CA ILE A 48 25.01 15.63 -19.17
C ILE A 48 25.99 14.62 -19.75
N ASP A 49 26.07 14.51 -21.06
CA ASP A 49 26.98 13.56 -21.75
C ASP A 49 28.46 13.86 -21.42
N ASN A 50 28.81 15.16 -21.21
CA ASN A 50 30.15 15.52 -20.76
C ASN A 50 30.44 15.05 -19.33
N ILE A 51 29.48 15.17 -18.40
CA ILE A 51 29.64 14.63 -17.04
C ILE A 51 29.84 13.11 -17.11
N ILE A 52 28.99 12.38 -17.84
CA ILE A 52 29.04 10.90 -17.96
C ILE A 52 30.38 10.45 -18.52
N LYS A 53 30.89 11.14 -19.53
CA LYS A 53 32.17 10.85 -20.17
C LYS A 53 33.35 10.92 -19.16
N ASN A 54 33.28 11.84 -18.22
CA ASN A 54 34.37 12.09 -17.26
C ASN A 54 34.15 11.33 -15.94
N MET A 55 32.99 10.69 -15.73
CA MET A 55 32.76 9.83 -14.57
C MET A 55 33.62 8.56 -14.60
N THR A 56 34.17 8.21 -13.43
CA THR A 56 34.75 6.88 -13.23
C THR A 56 33.67 5.81 -13.20
N LEU A 57 34.07 4.55 -13.35
CA LEU A 57 33.15 3.44 -13.29
C LEU A 57 32.47 3.33 -11.89
N GLU A 58 33.23 3.59 -10.84
CA GLU A 58 32.75 3.63 -9.45
C GLU A 58 31.69 4.73 -9.26
N GLN A 59 31.87 5.90 -9.86
CA GLN A 59 30.90 6.99 -9.83
C GLN A 59 29.62 6.62 -10.57
N LYS A 60 29.73 5.98 -11.75
CA LYS A 60 28.56 5.52 -12.51
C LYS A 60 27.77 4.47 -11.73
N VAL A 61 28.43 3.47 -11.14
CA VAL A 61 27.78 2.44 -10.33
C VAL A 61 27.18 3.05 -9.05
N GLY A 62 27.82 4.03 -8.45
CA GLY A 62 27.26 4.75 -7.29
C GLY A 62 25.95 5.47 -7.59
N GLN A 63 25.73 5.97 -8.82
CA GLN A 63 24.46 6.62 -9.19
C GLN A 63 23.27 5.67 -9.19
N ILE A 64 23.48 4.39 -9.51
CA ILE A 64 22.40 3.42 -9.72
C ILE A 64 22.04 2.58 -8.49
N ILE A 65 22.66 2.83 -7.34
CA ILE A 65 22.42 2.13 -6.07
C ILE A 65 21.75 3.09 -5.08
N MET A 66 20.57 2.73 -4.58
CA MET A 66 19.78 3.54 -3.66
C MET A 66 19.57 2.81 -2.33
N PRO A 67 20.41 3.06 -1.30
CA PRO A 67 20.24 2.53 0.05
C PRO A 67 19.21 3.31 0.86
N ASP A 68 18.70 2.68 1.96
CA ASP A 68 17.85 3.35 2.95
C ASP A 68 18.71 4.16 3.97
N ILE A 69 18.14 5.25 4.51
CA ILE A 69 18.82 6.13 5.48
C ILE A 69 19.23 5.42 6.78
N ASP A 70 18.62 4.29 7.11
CA ASP A 70 18.99 3.49 8.28
C ASP A 70 20.26 2.66 8.05
N GLU A 71 20.63 2.42 6.79
CA GLU A 71 21.71 1.52 6.39
C GLU A 71 22.88 2.22 5.68
N VAL A 72 22.82 3.54 5.51
CA VAL A 72 23.86 4.35 4.89
C VAL A 72 24.15 5.61 5.69
N THR A 73 25.42 5.96 5.79
CA THR A 73 25.88 7.23 6.37
C THR A 73 26.36 8.19 5.27
N PRO A 74 26.37 9.53 5.51
CA PRO A 74 26.94 10.49 4.56
C PRO A 74 28.39 10.17 4.19
N LYS A 75 29.18 9.66 5.15
CA LYS A 75 30.54 9.21 4.87
C LYS A 75 30.58 8.05 3.88
N GLU A 76 29.76 7.04 4.06
CA GLU A 76 29.66 5.91 3.14
C GLU A 76 29.14 6.35 1.77
N ALA A 77 28.16 7.26 1.72
CA ALA A 77 27.70 7.83 0.47
C ALA A 77 28.83 8.47 -0.33
N LYS A 78 29.73 9.20 0.34
CA LYS A 78 30.94 9.75 -0.28
C LYS A 78 31.93 8.66 -0.69
N ASP A 79 32.20 7.68 0.19
CA ASP A 79 33.20 6.63 -0.07
C ASP A 79 32.79 5.73 -1.26
N TYR A 80 31.48 5.46 -1.44
CA TYR A 80 30.92 4.66 -2.52
C TYR A 80 30.40 5.50 -3.69
N GLN A 81 30.58 6.82 -3.68
CA GLN A 81 30.16 7.74 -4.74
C GLN A 81 28.67 7.62 -5.07
N LEU A 82 27.81 7.43 -4.04
CA LEU A 82 26.37 7.22 -4.23
C LEU A 82 25.70 8.46 -4.83
N GLY A 83 24.70 8.21 -5.68
CA GLY A 83 23.94 9.26 -6.35
C GLY A 83 22.52 9.44 -5.82
N THR A 84 22.03 8.46 -5.07
CA THR A 84 20.64 8.44 -4.55
C THR A 84 20.58 7.75 -3.20
N PHE A 85 19.56 8.07 -2.40
CA PHE A 85 19.16 7.35 -1.19
C PHE A 85 17.68 7.59 -0.91
N LEU A 86 17.09 6.82 0.00
CA LEU A 86 15.68 6.93 0.35
C LEU A 86 15.43 6.82 1.85
N ASN A 87 14.22 7.18 2.25
CA ASN A 87 13.58 6.66 3.44
C ASN A 87 12.26 5.99 3.04
N GLY A 88 12.11 4.73 3.41
CA GLY A 88 10.84 4.01 3.27
C GLY A 88 9.82 4.39 4.34
N GLY A 89 8.63 3.81 4.26
CA GLY A 89 7.60 4.00 5.27
C GLY A 89 8.09 3.60 6.67
N GLY A 90 7.91 4.50 7.64
CA GLY A 90 8.35 4.26 9.01
C GLY A 90 9.86 4.36 9.24
N LYS A 91 10.59 5.00 8.32
CA LYS A 91 12.01 5.31 8.47
C LYS A 91 12.22 6.78 8.79
N PHE A 92 13.12 7.07 9.72
CA PHE A 92 13.29 8.42 10.29
C PHE A 92 14.75 8.81 10.39
N THR A 93 15.02 10.11 10.30
CA THR A 93 16.38 10.62 10.54
C THR A 93 16.85 10.22 11.94
N ASN A 94 18.10 9.78 12.03
CA ASN A 94 18.68 9.30 13.30
C ASN A 94 17.91 8.13 13.95
N LYS A 95 17.12 7.39 13.20
CA LYS A 95 16.21 6.34 13.71
C LYS A 95 15.27 6.87 14.81
N ASN A 96 14.94 8.16 14.75
CA ASN A 96 14.12 8.83 15.75
C ASN A 96 12.78 9.30 15.13
N LYS A 97 11.72 8.65 15.51
CA LYS A 97 10.34 8.95 15.09
C LYS A 97 9.92 10.41 15.37
N ASN A 98 10.49 11.02 16.40
CA ASN A 98 10.22 12.40 16.80
C ASN A 98 11.22 13.40 16.22
N SER A 99 11.88 13.09 15.13
CA SER A 99 12.82 14.03 14.47
C SER A 99 12.11 15.29 14.04
N SER A 100 12.72 16.44 14.33
CA SER A 100 12.26 17.75 13.92
C SER A 100 12.50 18.00 12.43
N VAL A 101 11.84 19.00 11.85
CA VAL A 101 12.10 19.43 10.46
C VAL A 101 13.58 19.78 10.25
N GLU A 102 14.21 20.39 11.26
CA GLU A 102 15.64 20.73 11.24
C GLU A 102 16.54 19.48 11.22
N ASP A 103 16.15 18.40 11.90
CA ASP A 103 16.89 17.14 11.84
C ASP A 103 16.86 16.53 10.43
N TRP A 104 15.70 16.59 9.75
CA TRP A 104 15.56 16.15 8.37
C TRP A 104 16.40 17.01 7.42
N LYS A 105 16.31 18.33 7.52
CA LYS A 105 17.13 19.27 6.73
C LYS A 105 18.61 19.06 6.97
N LYS A 106 19.02 18.83 8.21
CA LYS A 106 20.42 18.57 8.56
C LYS A 106 20.93 17.31 7.84
N LEU A 107 20.16 16.20 7.87
CA LEU A 107 20.56 14.99 7.18
C LEU A 107 20.61 15.23 5.65
N SER A 108 19.64 15.94 5.08
CA SER A 108 19.64 16.34 3.66
C SER A 108 20.93 17.09 3.29
N LYS A 109 21.33 18.06 4.14
CA LYS A 109 22.58 18.82 3.95
C LYS A 109 23.81 17.93 4.00
N GLU A 110 23.91 17.04 5.00
CA GLU A 110 25.05 16.15 5.18
C GLU A 110 25.25 15.23 3.96
N PHE A 111 24.15 14.70 3.40
CA PHE A 111 24.21 13.92 2.14
C PHE A 111 24.54 14.79 0.93
N TYR A 112 23.98 16.00 0.84
CA TYR A 112 24.33 16.94 -0.24
C TYR A 112 25.82 17.29 -0.22
N GLU A 113 26.43 17.50 0.95
CA GLU A 113 27.85 17.77 1.10
C GLU A 113 28.73 16.54 0.75
N ALA A 114 28.19 15.33 0.91
CA ALA A 114 28.86 14.08 0.55
C ALA A 114 28.78 13.74 -0.95
N SER A 115 28.12 14.56 -1.75
CA SER A 115 27.89 14.34 -3.19
C SER A 115 29.19 14.12 -3.97
N PRO A 116 29.22 13.22 -4.96
CA PRO A 116 30.34 13.02 -5.88
C PRO A 116 30.70 14.31 -6.64
N VAL A 117 31.97 14.44 -7.01
CA VAL A 117 32.44 15.54 -7.86
C VAL A 117 33.10 14.95 -9.10
N VAL A 118 32.77 15.48 -10.27
CA VAL A 118 33.28 15.10 -11.59
C VAL A 118 33.77 16.38 -12.27
N ASP A 119 35.07 16.49 -12.52
CA ASP A 119 35.69 17.68 -13.14
C ASP A 119 35.20 19.03 -12.54
N GLU A 120 35.26 19.11 -11.19
CA GLU A 120 34.80 20.27 -10.41
C GLU A 120 33.26 20.44 -10.34
N ILE A 121 32.47 19.68 -11.10
CA ILE A 121 31.02 19.70 -11.05
C ILE A 121 30.56 18.76 -9.93
N LYS A 122 29.85 19.31 -8.93
CA LYS A 122 29.16 18.49 -7.93
C LYS A 122 27.96 17.80 -8.59
N VAL A 123 27.85 16.46 -8.43
CA VAL A 123 26.69 15.66 -8.84
C VAL A 123 25.84 15.39 -7.60
N PRO A 124 24.81 16.22 -7.32
CA PRO A 124 24.09 16.15 -6.06
C PRO A 124 23.41 14.81 -5.83
N ILE A 125 23.43 14.32 -4.58
CA ILE A 125 22.71 13.13 -4.18
C ILE A 125 21.21 13.46 -4.11
N LEU A 126 20.38 12.58 -4.69
CA LEU A 126 18.92 12.73 -4.75
C LEU A 126 18.26 11.88 -3.66
N TRP A 127 17.42 12.47 -2.83
CA TRP A 127 16.67 11.80 -1.76
C TRP A 127 15.22 11.57 -2.17
N GLY A 128 14.75 10.29 -2.13
CA GLY A 128 13.36 9.91 -2.35
C GLY A 128 12.67 9.45 -1.06
N THR A 129 11.34 9.69 -0.97
CA THR A 129 10.53 9.32 0.20
C THR A 129 9.16 8.79 -0.19
N ASP A 130 8.56 7.90 0.64
CA ASP A 130 7.17 7.46 0.52
C ASP A 130 6.20 8.46 1.17
N ALA A 131 5.86 9.53 0.45
CA ALA A 131 4.84 10.48 0.84
C ALA A 131 3.55 10.21 0.05
N VAL A 132 2.85 9.12 0.41
CA VAL A 132 1.77 8.55 -0.41
C VAL A 132 0.39 9.17 -0.15
N HIS A 133 0.17 9.78 1.02
CA HIS A 133 -1.06 10.53 1.33
C HIS A 133 -0.81 11.76 2.23
N GLY A 134 0.19 12.52 1.89
CA GLY A 134 0.78 13.62 2.64
C GLY A 134 2.25 13.31 2.93
N HIS A 135 2.96 14.19 3.63
CA HIS A 135 4.31 13.88 4.11
C HIS A 135 4.26 12.96 5.33
N ASN A 136 3.69 11.77 5.11
CA ASN A 136 3.19 10.84 6.12
C ASN A 136 4.23 10.26 7.08
N ASN A 137 5.53 10.43 6.80
CA ASN A 137 6.61 10.00 7.70
C ASN A 137 6.97 11.05 8.77
N VAL A 138 6.41 12.26 8.70
CA VAL A 138 6.77 13.38 9.58
C VAL A 138 5.62 13.72 10.54
N ILE A 139 5.89 13.64 11.84
CA ILE A 139 4.93 14.03 12.88
C ILE A 139 4.56 15.51 12.70
N GLY A 140 3.25 15.79 12.67
CA GLY A 140 2.71 17.13 12.48
C GLY A 140 2.40 17.51 11.05
N ALA A 141 2.84 16.73 10.05
CA ALA A 141 2.48 16.94 8.65
C ALA A 141 0.96 16.76 8.43
N THR A 142 0.47 17.35 7.34
CA THR A 142 -0.92 17.18 6.91
C THR A 142 -1.11 15.79 6.30
N ILE A 143 -1.94 14.96 6.92
CA ILE A 143 -2.30 13.63 6.42
C ILE A 143 -3.65 13.74 5.72
N PHE A 144 -3.65 13.50 4.41
CA PHE A 144 -4.85 13.51 3.57
C PHE A 144 -5.60 12.18 3.65
N PRO A 145 -6.89 12.12 3.22
CA PRO A 145 -7.53 10.85 2.98
C PRO A 145 -6.70 9.98 2.05
N HIS A 146 -6.68 8.67 2.28
CA HIS A 146 -6.09 7.74 1.33
C HIS A 146 -6.80 7.80 -0.03
N ASN A 147 -6.12 7.31 -1.08
CA ASN A 147 -6.60 7.43 -2.46
C ASN A 147 -8.00 6.86 -2.68
N ILE A 148 -8.40 5.80 -1.97
CA ILE A 148 -9.79 5.29 -2.03
C ILE A 148 -10.82 6.36 -1.63
N GLY A 149 -10.52 7.15 -0.60
CA GLY A 149 -11.34 8.29 -0.20
C GLY A 149 -11.22 9.44 -1.21
N LEU A 150 -10.02 9.75 -1.67
CA LEU A 150 -9.81 10.79 -2.69
C LEU A 150 -10.50 10.46 -4.01
N GLY A 151 -10.53 9.17 -4.40
CA GLY A 151 -11.30 8.68 -5.54
C GLY A 151 -12.80 9.00 -5.42
N SER A 152 -13.35 8.87 -4.22
CA SER A 152 -14.76 9.19 -3.96
C SER A 152 -15.10 10.67 -4.11
N THR A 153 -14.12 11.56 -4.10
CA THR A 153 -14.34 13.00 -4.37
C THR A 153 -14.66 13.27 -5.84
N MET A 154 -14.17 12.44 -6.75
CA MET A 154 -14.24 12.64 -8.22
C MET A 154 -13.83 14.06 -8.66
N ASN A 155 -12.91 14.70 -7.92
CA ASN A 155 -12.56 16.11 -8.06
C ASN A 155 -11.07 16.30 -8.37
N PRO A 156 -10.66 16.32 -9.64
CA PRO A 156 -9.26 16.50 -10.05
C PRO A 156 -8.63 17.81 -9.54
N ASP A 157 -9.41 18.91 -9.51
CA ASP A 157 -8.89 20.20 -9.03
C ASP A 157 -8.49 20.16 -7.56
N LEU A 158 -9.23 19.41 -6.74
CA LEU A 158 -8.87 19.17 -5.35
C LEU A 158 -7.61 18.31 -5.23
N ILE A 159 -7.50 17.26 -6.04
CA ILE A 159 -6.33 16.38 -6.06
C ILE A 159 -5.07 17.14 -6.46
N LYS A 160 -5.15 18.01 -7.45
CA LYS A 160 -4.02 18.88 -7.84
C LYS A 160 -3.56 19.76 -6.67
N LYS A 161 -4.50 20.43 -5.98
CA LYS A 161 -4.18 21.24 -4.78
C LYS A 161 -3.53 20.41 -3.66
N ILE A 162 -3.97 19.16 -3.48
CA ILE A 162 -3.34 18.23 -2.53
C ILE A 162 -1.90 17.96 -2.93
N GLY A 163 -1.63 17.70 -4.22
CA GLY A 163 -0.27 17.52 -4.74
C GLY A 163 0.63 18.72 -4.46
N GLU A 164 0.14 19.95 -4.68
CA GLU A 164 0.88 21.20 -4.36
C GLU A 164 1.21 21.32 -2.86
N VAL A 165 0.28 20.92 -1.98
CA VAL A 165 0.51 20.92 -0.53
C VAL A 165 1.57 19.87 -0.17
N VAL A 166 1.43 18.65 -0.69
CA VAL A 166 2.37 17.55 -0.40
C VAL A 166 3.78 17.94 -0.86
N ALA A 167 3.94 18.54 -2.05
CA ALA A 167 5.23 19.02 -2.54
C ALA A 167 5.90 20.01 -1.58
N LYS A 168 5.15 21.00 -1.09
CA LYS A 168 5.67 22.01 -0.15
C LYS A 168 6.04 21.42 1.22
N GLU A 169 5.25 20.48 1.72
CA GLU A 169 5.55 19.83 3.00
C GLU A 169 6.79 18.92 2.89
N ILE A 170 6.97 18.20 1.78
CA ILE A 170 8.16 17.39 1.52
C ILE A 170 9.40 18.27 1.44
N LEU A 171 9.34 19.37 0.66
CA LEU A 171 10.44 20.33 0.53
C LEU A 171 10.82 20.96 1.86
N SER A 172 9.85 21.15 2.78
CA SER A 172 10.11 21.67 4.12
C SER A 172 11.10 20.83 4.91
N THR A 173 11.28 19.56 4.56
CA THR A 173 12.27 18.64 5.15
C THR A 173 13.51 18.44 4.31
N GLY A 174 13.63 19.15 3.17
CA GLY A 174 14.78 19.08 2.28
C GLY A 174 14.79 17.85 1.38
N ILE A 175 13.63 17.30 1.06
CA ILE A 175 13.46 16.12 0.19
C ILE A 175 12.86 16.57 -1.14
N PRO A 176 13.51 16.33 -2.30
CA PRO A 176 13.03 16.80 -3.60
C PRO A 176 12.26 15.74 -4.42
N TRP A 177 12.07 14.53 -3.92
CA TRP A 177 11.49 13.41 -4.66
C TRP A 177 10.51 12.60 -3.82
N THR A 178 9.35 12.26 -4.37
CA THR A 178 8.37 11.36 -3.73
C THR A 178 8.02 10.15 -4.60
N PHE A 179 7.79 8.99 -3.94
CA PHE A 179 7.30 7.78 -4.59
C PHE A 179 5.76 7.76 -4.60
N ALA A 180 5.19 8.81 -5.19
CA ALA A 180 3.75 9.02 -5.37
C ALA A 180 3.50 9.77 -6.71
N PRO A 181 2.33 9.58 -7.35
CA PRO A 181 1.16 8.83 -6.88
C PRO A 181 1.19 7.33 -7.20
N THR A 182 0.49 6.55 -6.37
CA THR A 182 0.05 5.22 -6.77
C THR A 182 -1.11 5.37 -7.76
N ILE A 183 -0.92 4.86 -8.98
CA ILE A 183 -1.93 4.85 -10.06
C ILE A 183 -2.37 3.44 -10.44
N ALA A 184 -2.26 2.52 -9.46
CA ALA A 184 -2.82 1.19 -9.57
C ALA A 184 -4.35 1.24 -9.75
N VAL A 185 -4.89 0.25 -10.47
CA VAL A 185 -6.34 0.06 -10.66
C VAL A 185 -6.74 -1.23 -9.96
N PRO A 186 -7.13 -1.19 -8.68
CA PRO A 186 -7.53 -2.38 -7.92
C PRO A 186 -8.76 -3.04 -8.54
N GLN A 187 -8.67 -4.35 -8.78
CA GLN A 187 -9.72 -5.15 -9.40
C GLN A 187 -10.25 -6.25 -8.47
N ASN A 188 -9.74 -6.34 -7.23
CA ASN A 188 -10.14 -7.36 -6.27
C ASN A 188 -10.02 -6.84 -4.83
N ASP A 189 -11.13 -6.81 -4.09
CA ASP A 189 -11.20 -6.28 -2.73
C ASP A 189 -10.45 -7.09 -1.67
N LEU A 190 -9.92 -8.27 -2.02
CA LEU A 190 -9.02 -9.03 -1.14
C LEU A 190 -7.62 -8.42 -1.03
N TRP A 191 -7.22 -7.57 -2.00
CA TRP A 191 -5.88 -6.99 -2.05
C TRP A 191 -5.62 -5.99 -0.93
N GLY A 192 -4.51 -6.16 -0.20
CA GLY A 192 -4.15 -5.31 0.94
C GLY A 192 -3.87 -3.84 0.58
N ARG A 193 -3.58 -3.54 -0.69
CA ARG A 193 -3.30 -2.19 -1.18
C ARG A 193 -4.49 -1.53 -1.89
N THR A 194 -5.70 -2.09 -1.80
CA THR A 194 -6.89 -1.52 -2.46
C THR A 194 -7.05 -0.04 -2.14
N TYR A 195 -6.84 0.39 -0.89
CA TYR A 195 -6.99 1.79 -0.49
C TYR A 195 -5.93 2.75 -1.09
N GLU A 196 -4.82 2.22 -1.60
CA GLU A 196 -3.80 3.02 -2.28
C GLU A 196 -4.22 3.38 -3.71
N GLY A 197 -5.20 2.69 -4.31
CA GLY A 197 -5.80 3.04 -5.59
C GLY A 197 -6.96 4.03 -5.45
N TYR A 198 -7.09 4.93 -6.42
CA TYR A 198 -8.21 5.88 -6.46
C TYR A 198 -9.55 5.20 -6.78
N SER A 199 -9.55 4.19 -7.63
CA SER A 199 -10.76 3.60 -8.18
C SER A 199 -10.50 2.26 -8.86
N GLU A 200 -11.56 1.44 -8.97
CA GLU A 200 -11.62 0.30 -9.88
C GLU A 200 -11.71 0.73 -11.37
N ASN A 201 -12.06 2.00 -11.61
CA ASN A 201 -12.23 2.56 -12.94
C ASN A 201 -10.93 3.20 -13.44
N PRO A 202 -10.29 2.66 -14.50
CA PRO A 202 -9.04 3.20 -15.03
C PRO A 202 -9.15 4.64 -15.55
N ASP A 203 -10.33 5.08 -16.01
CA ASP A 203 -10.53 6.47 -16.46
C ASP A 203 -10.47 7.46 -15.29
N LEU A 204 -11.04 7.09 -14.15
CA LEU A 204 -10.97 7.94 -12.96
C LEU A 204 -9.55 7.95 -12.38
N VAL A 205 -8.89 6.79 -12.34
CA VAL A 205 -7.48 6.70 -11.90
C VAL A 205 -6.58 7.56 -12.79
N SER A 206 -6.78 7.53 -14.11
CA SER A 206 -6.04 8.38 -15.06
C SER A 206 -6.19 9.88 -14.73
N LYS A 207 -7.43 10.35 -14.55
CA LYS A 207 -7.72 11.76 -14.26
C LYS A 207 -7.16 12.25 -12.94
N LEU A 208 -7.31 11.43 -11.89
CA LEU A 208 -6.85 11.82 -10.54
C LEU A 208 -5.34 11.64 -10.39
N GLY A 209 -4.76 10.61 -11.02
CA GLY A 209 -3.32 10.42 -11.10
C GLY A 209 -2.62 11.58 -11.83
N GLU A 210 -3.15 11.98 -13.00
CA GLU A 210 -2.71 13.17 -13.72
C GLU A 210 -2.73 14.42 -12.85
N ALA A 211 -3.86 14.68 -12.18
CA ALA A 211 -4.01 15.84 -11.31
C ALA A 211 -3.00 15.86 -10.15
N MET A 212 -2.73 14.69 -9.54
CA MET A 212 -1.72 14.58 -8.49
C MET A 212 -0.31 14.84 -9.04
N ILE A 213 0.03 14.30 -10.21
CA ILE A 213 1.34 14.53 -10.85
C ILE A 213 1.53 16.02 -11.13
N LEU A 214 0.53 16.68 -11.71
CA LEU A 214 0.59 18.13 -12.01
C LEU A 214 0.71 18.96 -10.71
N GLY A 215 0.07 18.54 -9.63
CA GLY A 215 0.22 19.20 -8.34
C GLY A 215 1.61 19.00 -7.70
N LEU A 216 2.19 17.82 -7.83
CA LEU A 216 3.51 17.50 -7.28
C LEU A 216 4.64 18.14 -8.11
N GLN A 217 4.59 18.04 -9.44
CA GLN A 217 5.67 18.47 -10.34
C GLN A 217 5.47 19.89 -10.88
N GLY A 218 4.26 20.46 -10.77
CA GLY A 218 3.93 21.70 -11.49
C GLY A 218 3.73 21.48 -13.01
N GLU A 219 3.40 22.53 -13.71
CA GLU A 219 3.23 22.55 -15.17
C GLU A 219 3.70 23.87 -15.79
N GLY A 220 4.03 23.85 -17.08
CA GLY A 220 4.53 25.03 -17.79
C GLY A 220 5.78 25.62 -17.13
N ASP A 221 5.78 26.92 -16.84
CA ASP A 221 6.91 27.61 -16.21
C ASP A 221 7.15 27.20 -14.74
N GLN A 222 6.19 26.49 -14.13
CA GLN A 222 6.30 26.00 -12.77
C GLN A 222 6.78 24.54 -12.69
N PHE A 223 7.02 23.90 -13.84
CA PHE A 223 7.45 22.51 -13.88
C PHE A 223 8.77 22.31 -13.13
N LEU A 224 8.74 21.52 -12.07
CA LEU A 224 9.86 21.24 -11.16
C LEU A 224 10.57 22.49 -10.61
N ASP A 225 9.85 23.60 -10.47
CA ASP A 225 10.37 24.82 -9.84
C ASP A 225 10.68 24.59 -8.33
N ASN A 226 11.08 25.64 -7.64
CA ASN A 226 11.46 25.56 -6.22
C ASN A 226 10.31 25.18 -5.26
N ASN A 227 9.06 25.11 -5.70
CA ASN A 227 7.90 24.73 -4.90
C ASN A 227 7.39 23.32 -5.22
N HIS A 228 7.98 22.66 -6.20
CA HIS A 228 7.56 21.35 -6.70
C HIS A 228 8.64 20.30 -6.53
N VAL A 229 8.24 19.02 -6.51
CA VAL A 229 9.09 17.86 -6.32
C VAL A 229 8.94 16.88 -7.46
N LEU A 230 9.92 16.01 -7.63
CA LEU A 230 9.86 14.88 -8.54
C LEU A 230 8.79 13.90 -8.05
N ALA A 231 7.83 13.56 -8.92
CA ALA A 231 6.79 12.55 -8.66
C ALA A 231 7.18 11.20 -9.27
N THR A 232 6.58 10.11 -8.78
CA THR A 232 6.78 8.75 -9.31
C THR A 232 5.43 8.08 -9.53
N ALA A 233 5.14 7.73 -10.77
CA ALA A 233 3.98 6.88 -11.08
C ALA A 233 4.29 5.42 -10.71
N LYS A 234 3.43 4.78 -9.88
CA LYS A 234 3.68 3.43 -9.38
C LYS A 234 2.40 2.59 -9.27
N HIS A 235 2.47 1.23 -9.35
CA HIS A 235 3.66 0.44 -9.68
C HIS A 235 3.48 -0.14 -11.09
N PHE A 236 4.46 0.01 -11.95
CA PHE A 236 4.42 -0.45 -13.33
C PHE A 236 4.83 -1.93 -13.43
N LEU A 237 3.95 -2.90 -13.80
CA LEU A 237 2.60 -2.71 -14.27
C LEU A 237 1.69 -3.85 -13.77
N GLY A 238 0.46 -3.50 -13.37
CA GLY A 238 -0.59 -4.49 -13.14
C GLY A 238 -0.73 -5.02 -11.71
N ASP A 239 -0.16 -4.35 -10.71
CA ASP A 239 -0.22 -4.70 -9.29
C ASP A 239 -1.66 -4.84 -8.74
N GLY A 240 -2.58 -3.94 -9.15
CA GLY A 240 -3.99 -4.01 -8.76
C GLY A 240 -4.81 -5.15 -9.40
N GLY A 241 -4.21 -5.94 -10.32
CA GLY A 241 -4.84 -7.03 -11.06
C GLY A 241 -4.40 -8.44 -10.65
N THR A 242 -3.70 -8.60 -9.53
CA THR A 242 -3.16 -9.90 -9.11
C THR A 242 -4.26 -10.91 -8.81
N LYS A 243 -4.01 -12.16 -9.19
CA LYS A 243 -4.96 -13.26 -8.95
C LYS A 243 -5.28 -13.39 -7.46
N ASN A 244 -6.58 -13.40 -7.14
CA ASN A 244 -7.11 -13.47 -5.79
C ASN A 244 -6.69 -12.31 -4.87
N GLY A 245 -6.27 -11.16 -5.43
CA GLY A 245 -5.84 -10.02 -4.64
C GLY A 245 -4.62 -10.30 -3.77
N VAL A 246 -3.74 -11.22 -4.17
CA VAL A 246 -2.51 -11.51 -3.43
C VAL A 246 -1.48 -10.44 -3.75
N ASP A 247 -1.02 -9.72 -2.75
CA ASP A 247 -0.01 -8.69 -2.92
C ASP A 247 1.29 -9.27 -3.48
N GLN A 248 1.94 -8.53 -4.41
CA GLN A 248 3.13 -8.98 -5.15
C GLN A 248 2.95 -10.29 -5.97
N GLY A 249 1.69 -10.72 -6.14
CA GLY A 249 1.31 -11.97 -6.79
C GLY A 249 1.46 -11.95 -8.32
N ASN A 250 0.73 -12.84 -8.98
CA ASN A 250 0.73 -12.95 -10.44
C ASN A 250 -0.54 -12.35 -11.04
N THR A 251 -0.39 -11.38 -11.91
CA THR A 251 -1.46 -10.80 -12.72
C THR A 251 -1.62 -11.65 -13.97
N ILE A 252 -2.78 -12.31 -14.08
CA ILE A 252 -3.09 -13.23 -15.19
C ILE A 252 -4.13 -12.55 -16.08
N LEU A 253 -3.66 -11.84 -17.09
CA LEU A 253 -4.47 -11.08 -18.02
C LEU A 253 -3.92 -11.19 -19.44
N SER A 254 -4.80 -11.09 -20.43
CA SER A 254 -4.37 -10.82 -21.79
C SER A 254 -3.63 -9.46 -21.84
N GLU A 255 -2.80 -9.26 -22.83
CA GLU A 255 -2.08 -8.00 -23.01
C GLU A 255 -3.05 -6.83 -23.24
N GLN A 256 -4.14 -7.06 -23.96
CA GLN A 256 -5.19 -6.07 -24.18
C GLN A 256 -5.85 -5.62 -22.86
N GLU A 257 -6.18 -6.56 -21.98
CA GLU A 257 -6.74 -6.24 -20.65
C GLU A 257 -5.71 -5.51 -19.78
N LEU A 258 -4.44 -5.94 -19.81
CA LEU A 258 -3.36 -5.26 -19.10
C LEU A 258 -3.25 -3.80 -19.53
N ARG A 259 -3.28 -3.56 -20.86
CA ARG A 259 -3.24 -2.22 -21.44
C ARG A 259 -4.45 -1.38 -21.05
N ASP A 260 -5.64 -1.91 -21.25
CA ASP A 260 -6.89 -1.14 -21.15
C ASP A 260 -7.28 -0.84 -19.70
N ILE A 261 -6.85 -1.67 -18.75
CA ILE A 261 -7.12 -1.49 -17.34
C ILE A 261 -5.92 -0.84 -16.65
N HIS A 262 -4.79 -1.54 -16.62
CA HIS A 262 -3.64 -1.13 -15.80
C HIS A 262 -2.66 -0.22 -16.53
N GLY A 263 -2.56 -0.31 -17.86
CA GLY A 263 -1.74 0.57 -18.70
C GLY A 263 -2.32 1.96 -18.88
N LYS A 264 -3.65 2.07 -18.88
CA LYS A 264 -4.37 3.31 -19.18
C LYS A 264 -3.94 4.51 -18.34
N PRO A 265 -3.78 4.42 -17.01
CA PRO A 265 -3.31 5.54 -16.21
C PRO A 265 -1.88 6.02 -16.57
N TYR A 266 -1.04 5.13 -17.06
CA TYR A 266 0.33 5.48 -17.43
C TYR A 266 0.41 6.33 -18.70
N PHE A 267 -0.54 6.20 -19.65
CA PHE A 267 -0.63 7.12 -20.79
C PHE A 267 -0.87 8.55 -20.29
N ALA A 268 -1.81 8.75 -19.39
CA ALA A 268 -2.08 10.06 -18.79
C ALA A 268 -0.87 10.58 -18.00
N ALA A 269 -0.22 9.73 -17.19
CA ALA A 269 0.97 10.11 -16.45
C ALA A 269 2.13 10.57 -17.36
N ILE A 270 2.40 9.84 -18.45
CA ILE A 270 3.45 10.20 -19.42
C ILE A 270 3.13 11.54 -20.11
N ASN A 271 1.87 11.73 -20.49
CA ASN A 271 1.42 12.99 -21.11
C ASN A 271 1.47 14.19 -20.14
N SER A 272 1.39 13.92 -18.81
CA SER A 272 1.59 14.93 -17.75
C SER A 272 3.07 15.14 -17.38
N CYS A 273 3.98 14.70 -18.21
CA CYS A 273 5.43 14.82 -18.00
C CYS A 273 5.94 14.15 -16.72
N ILE A 274 5.40 13.01 -16.33
CA ILE A 274 5.98 12.23 -15.22
C ILE A 274 7.45 11.92 -15.52
N GLN A 275 8.34 12.18 -14.56
CA GLN A 275 9.76 11.99 -14.76
C GLN A 275 10.28 10.68 -14.19
N THR A 276 9.54 10.04 -13.28
CA THR A 276 9.93 8.74 -12.74
C THR A 276 8.78 7.74 -12.72
N VAL A 277 9.12 6.48 -12.99
CA VAL A 277 8.21 5.33 -12.92
C VAL A 277 8.85 4.27 -12.04
N MET A 278 8.09 3.67 -11.12
CA MET A 278 8.57 2.57 -10.28
C MET A 278 8.07 1.24 -10.84
N ALA A 279 9.00 0.31 -11.06
CA ALA A 279 8.67 -1.05 -11.48
C ALA A 279 7.90 -1.79 -10.38
N SER A 280 6.96 -2.64 -10.76
CA SER A 280 6.09 -3.34 -9.80
C SER A 280 6.71 -4.65 -9.30
N PHE A 281 6.32 -5.05 -8.09
CA PHE A 281 6.65 -6.36 -7.53
C PHE A 281 5.92 -7.54 -8.20
N ASN A 282 4.72 -7.32 -8.73
CA ASN A 282 3.92 -8.41 -9.28
C ASN A 282 4.59 -9.07 -10.50
N SER A 283 4.11 -10.24 -10.84
CA SER A 283 4.38 -10.85 -12.14
C SER A 283 3.21 -10.60 -13.09
N TRP A 284 3.50 -10.49 -14.37
CA TRP A 284 2.49 -10.62 -15.43
C TRP A 284 2.69 -11.93 -16.15
N ASN A 285 1.65 -12.78 -16.12
CA ASN A 285 1.67 -14.13 -16.71
C ASN A 285 2.93 -14.96 -16.34
N GLY A 286 3.40 -14.80 -15.08
CA GLY A 286 4.52 -15.52 -14.50
C GLY A 286 5.88 -14.82 -14.61
N GLU A 287 6.02 -13.75 -15.38
CA GLU A 287 7.26 -12.97 -15.47
C GLU A 287 7.22 -11.77 -14.52
N LYS A 288 8.21 -11.65 -13.62
CA LYS A 288 8.38 -10.51 -12.71
C LYS A 288 8.63 -9.21 -13.48
N ALA A 289 7.85 -8.15 -13.17
CA ALA A 289 7.97 -6.86 -13.86
C ALA A 289 9.39 -6.28 -13.78
N HIS A 290 10.07 -6.39 -12.65
CA HIS A 290 11.48 -5.96 -12.48
C HIS A 290 12.47 -6.66 -13.41
N GLY A 291 12.12 -7.81 -13.98
CA GLY A 291 12.99 -8.57 -14.90
C GLY A 291 12.49 -8.62 -16.33
N SER A 292 11.38 -7.94 -16.63
CA SER A 292 10.74 -8.01 -17.95
C SER A 292 11.27 -6.89 -18.86
N ASN A 293 12.12 -7.27 -19.81
CA ASN A 293 12.57 -6.37 -20.88
C ASN A 293 11.37 -5.90 -21.72
N TYR A 294 10.40 -6.78 -21.96
CA TYR A 294 9.21 -6.44 -22.74
C TYR A 294 8.42 -5.31 -22.10
N LEU A 295 8.11 -5.40 -20.79
CA LEU A 295 7.36 -4.35 -20.10
C LEU A 295 8.15 -3.03 -20.02
N LEU A 296 9.44 -3.10 -19.61
CA LEU A 296 10.20 -1.89 -19.28
C LEU A 296 10.83 -1.22 -20.51
N GLN A 297 11.30 -1.98 -21.51
CA GLN A 297 11.94 -1.44 -22.70
C GLN A 297 10.98 -1.36 -23.89
N ASP A 298 10.28 -2.45 -24.22
CA ASP A 298 9.49 -2.46 -25.44
C ASP A 298 8.18 -1.72 -25.28
N ILE A 299 7.45 -1.93 -24.16
CA ILE A 299 6.20 -1.22 -23.88
C ILE A 299 6.49 0.19 -23.34
N LEU A 300 7.04 0.31 -22.14
CA LEU A 300 7.14 1.61 -21.44
C LEU A 300 7.98 2.62 -22.22
N ARG A 301 9.20 2.25 -22.62
CA ARG A 301 10.11 3.20 -23.30
C ARG A 301 9.80 3.37 -24.78
N LYS A 302 9.75 2.27 -25.55
CA LYS A 302 9.67 2.37 -27.02
C LYS A 302 8.26 2.71 -27.50
N GLN A 303 7.22 2.06 -26.98
CA GLN A 303 5.85 2.25 -27.48
C GLN A 303 5.14 3.40 -26.76
N MET A 304 5.17 3.43 -25.42
CA MET A 304 4.54 4.52 -24.65
C MET A 304 5.36 5.81 -24.66
N GLY A 305 6.63 5.77 -25.09
CA GLY A 305 7.49 6.95 -25.26
C GLY A 305 8.00 7.54 -23.93
N PHE A 306 8.09 6.75 -22.86
CA PHE A 306 8.63 7.22 -21.58
C PHE A 306 10.15 7.38 -21.64
N ASN A 307 10.65 8.59 -21.42
CA ASN A 307 12.07 8.93 -21.49
C ASN A 307 12.70 9.29 -20.14
N GLY A 308 11.95 9.08 -19.05
CA GLY A 308 12.41 9.38 -17.69
C GLY A 308 13.14 8.23 -17.02
N LEU A 309 13.25 8.32 -15.71
CA LEU A 309 13.94 7.39 -14.83
C LEU A 309 13.03 6.22 -14.40
N VAL A 310 13.50 4.97 -14.54
CA VAL A 310 12.85 3.79 -13.97
C VAL A 310 13.56 3.39 -12.68
N VAL A 311 12.86 3.52 -11.55
CA VAL A 311 13.34 3.06 -10.24
C VAL A 311 12.74 1.69 -9.91
N GLY A 312 13.54 0.80 -9.30
CA GLY A 312 13.03 -0.44 -8.72
C GLY A 312 12.27 -0.18 -7.43
N ASP A 313 11.47 -1.14 -6.99
CA ASP A 313 10.84 -1.13 -5.69
C ASP A 313 11.73 -1.83 -4.65
N TRP A 314 11.39 -1.80 -3.37
CA TRP A 314 12.15 -2.27 -2.20
C TRP A 314 12.68 -3.70 -2.37
N ASN A 315 13.97 -3.85 -2.69
CA ASN A 315 14.60 -5.13 -3.04
C ASN A 315 13.93 -5.91 -4.20
N GLY A 316 13.09 -5.27 -5.01
CA GLY A 316 12.31 -5.94 -6.06
C GLY A 316 13.16 -6.68 -7.10
N HIS A 317 14.37 -6.20 -7.36
CA HIS A 317 15.34 -6.88 -8.21
C HIS A 317 15.71 -8.27 -7.67
N GLY A 318 15.75 -8.45 -6.36
CA GLY A 318 16.05 -9.72 -5.71
C GLY A 318 14.97 -10.80 -5.91
N GLN A 319 13.74 -10.39 -6.29
CA GLN A 319 12.63 -11.31 -6.57
C GLN A 319 12.63 -11.87 -8.00
N VAL A 320 13.49 -11.35 -8.89
CA VAL A 320 13.61 -11.84 -10.27
C VAL A 320 14.24 -13.23 -10.28
N PRO A 321 13.68 -14.22 -11.00
CA PRO A 321 14.25 -15.56 -11.03
C PRO A 321 15.72 -15.57 -11.46
N GLY A 322 16.58 -16.18 -10.62
CA GLY A 322 18.04 -16.23 -10.81
C GLY A 322 18.81 -15.05 -10.22
N CYS A 323 18.11 -14.13 -9.57
CA CYS A 323 18.69 -12.99 -8.86
C CYS A 323 18.71 -13.18 -7.33
N SER A 324 19.42 -12.29 -6.64
CA SER A 324 19.34 -12.06 -5.19
C SER A 324 19.38 -10.57 -4.92
N LYS A 325 19.14 -10.15 -3.68
CA LYS A 325 19.27 -8.75 -3.24
C LYS A 325 20.65 -8.18 -3.55
N GLU A 326 21.68 -9.04 -3.49
CA GLU A 326 23.08 -8.68 -3.67
C GLU A 326 23.54 -8.75 -5.13
N ASN A 327 22.75 -9.35 -6.02
CA ASN A 327 23.20 -9.66 -7.38
C ASN A 327 22.04 -9.84 -8.36
N CYS A 328 21.81 -8.86 -9.24
CA CYS A 328 20.79 -8.96 -10.27
C CYS A 328 21.08 -8.13 -11.53
N PRO A 329 22.01 -8.52 -12.39
CA PRO A 329 22.22 -7.83 -13.66
C PRO A 329 21.01 -7.95 -14.59
N LYS A 330 20.18 -8.99 -14.41
CA LYS A 330 18.98 -9.22 -15.23
C LYS A 330 17.98 -8.06 -15.11
N SER A 331 17.69 -7.59 -13.88
CA SER A 331 16.77 -6.48 -13.66
C SER A 331 17.31 -5.17 -14.26
N PHE A 332 18.60 -4.90 -14.09
CA PHE A 332 19.24 -3.73 -14.66
C PHE A 332 19.20 -3.73 -16.19
N ASN A 333 19.58 -4.85 -16.80
CA ASN A 333 19.55 -5.01 -18.25
C ASN A 333 18.14 -5.03 -18.83
N ALA A 334 17.13 -5.38 -18.03
CA ALA A 334 15.71 -5.30 -18.42
C ALA A 334 15.18 -3.84 -18.46
N GLY A 335 15.88 -2.87 -17.86
CA GLY A 335 15.51 -1.46 -17.97
C GLY A 335 15.31 -0.71 -16.65
N VAL A 336 15.50 -1.35 -15.50
CA VAL A 336 15.56 -0.66 -14.20
C VAL A 336 16.84 0.18 -14.14
N ASP A 337 16.73 1.48 -13.89
CA ASP A 337 17.87 2.39 -13.86
C ASP A 337 18.49 2.53 -12.46
N ILE A 338 17.66 2.44 -11.42
CA ILE A 338 18.09 2.49 -10.02
C ILE A 338 17.63 1.24 -9.30
N PHE A 339 18.54 0.55 -8.65
CA PHE A 339 18.21 -0.48 -7.67
C PHE A 339 17.82 0.17 -6.36
N MET A 340 16.56 0.05 -5.95
CA MET A 340 16.17 0.32 -4.57
C MET A 340 16.63 -0.86 -3.71
N ALA A 341 17.78 -0.67 -3.07
CA ALA A 341 18.50 -1.71 -2.32
C ALA A 341 18.72 -1.23 -0.87
N PRO A 342 17.66 -1.24 -0.05
CA PRO A 342 17.69 -0.59 1.25
C PRO A 342 18.72 -1.17 2.20
N ASP A 343 18.95 -2.48 2.21
CA ASP A 343 19.74 -3.21 3.21
C ASP A 343 21.06 -3.81 2.66
N GLU A 344 21.01 -4.62 1.62
CA GLU A 344 22.17 -5.35 1.07
C GLU A 344 22.90 -4.56 -0.05
N TRP A 345 22.90 -3.24 0.01
CA TRP A 345 23.41 -2.37 -1.04
C TRP A 345 24.93 -2.46 -1.26
N LYS A 346 25.72 -2.74 -0.20
CA LYS A 346 27.19 -2.84 -0.33
C LYS A 346 27.65 -4.05 -1.14
N PRO A 347 27.15 -5.27 -0.88
CA PRO A 347 27.43 -6.41 -1.75
C PRO A 347 26.85 -6.20 -3.16
N LEU A 348 25.65 -5.61 -3.30
CA LEU A 348 25.09 -5.28 -4.61
C LEU A 348 26.00 -4.32 -5.39
N TYR A 349 26.48 -3.24 -4.77
CA TYR A 349 27.43 -2.32 -5.39
C TYR A 349 28.69 -3.03 -5.90
N LYS A 350 29.30 -3.89 -5.09
CA LYS A 350 30.52 -4.63 -5.47
C LYS A 350 30.28 -5.57 -6.65
N ASN A 351 29.19 -6.33 -6.60
CA ASN A 351 28.83 -7.24 -7.67
C ASN A 351 28.48 -6.49 -8.97
N THR A 352 27.75 -5.37 -8.88
CA THR A 352 27.42 -4.54 -10.02
C THR A 352 28.67 -3.92 -10.66
N LEU A 353 29.61 -3.47 -9.84
CA LEU A 353 30.90 -2.94 -10.32
C LEU A 353 31.71 -4.01 -11.09
N GLU A 354 31.73 -5.24 -10.60
CA GLU A 354 32.37 -6.36 -11.29
C GLU A 354 31.66 -6.71 -12.61
N GLN A 355 30.33 -6.71 -12.59
CA GLN A 355 29.50 -6.96 -13.79
C GLN A 355 29.71 -5.89 -14.88
N ALA A 356 29.88 -4.64 -14.47
CA ALA A 356 30.23 -3.57 -15.40
C ALA A 356 31.67 -3.73 -15.96
N ARG A 357 32.64 -4.18 -15.14
CA ARG A 357 34.02 -4.44 -15.57
C ARG A 357 34.15 -5.61 -16.54
N ASN A 358 33.40 -6.68 -16.33
CA ASN A 358 33.43 -7.89 -17.16
C ASN A 358 32.47 -7.87 -18.34
N GLY A 359 31.66 -6.81 -18.51
CA GLY A 359 30.73 -6.63 -19.62
C GLY A 359 29.39 -7.34 -19.48
N THR A 360 29.07 -7.96 -18.33
CA THR A 360 27.73 -8.49 -18.04
C THR A 360 26.69 -7.37 -18.05
N ILE A 361 27.05 -6.19 -17.56
CA ILE A 361 26.35 -4.93 -17.78
C ILE A 361 27.18 -4.14 -18.80
N SER A 362 26.59 -3.83 -19.95
CA SER A 362 27.30 -3.11 -20.99
C SER A 362 27.56 -1.64 -20.59
N PRO A 363 28.67 -1.01 -21.02
CA PRO A 363 28.90 0.41 -20.82
C PRO A 363 27.73 1.29 -21.30
N GLN A 364 27.13 0.92 -22.43
CA GLN A 364 26.00 1.68 -23.02
C GLN A 364 24.78 1.64 -22.11
N ARG A 365 24.42 0.48 -21.54
CA ARG A 365 23.29 0.36 -20.60
C ARG A 365 23.54 1.12 -19.29
N LEU A 366 24.78 1.08 -18.78
CA LEU A 366 25.16 1.84 -17.60
C LEU A 366 25.09 3.34 -17.84
N ASP A 367 25.62 3.80 -18.97
CA ASP A 367 25.60 5.22 -19.36
C ASP A 367 24.17 5.72 -19.61
N GLU A 368 23.28 4.89 -20.19
CA GLU A 368 21.86 5.20 -20.33
C GLU A 368 21.19 5.39 -18.97
N ALA A 369 21.39 4.50 -18.02
CA ALA A 369 20.81 4.63 -16.68
C ALA A 369 21.31 5.90 -15.96
N VAL A 370 22.62 6.14 -16.01
CA VAL A 370 23.22 7.36 -15.43
C VAL A 370 22.68 8.61 -16.11
N LYS A 371 22.49 8.60 -17.44
CA LYS A 371 21.89 9.71 -18.18
C LYS A 371 20.48 10.02 -17.67
N ASN A 372 19.64 9.00 -17.49
CA ASN A 372 18.28 9.18 -16.97
C ASN A 372 18.30 9.80 -15.56
N ILE A 373 19.21 9.35 -14.69
CA ILE A 373 19.40 9.88 -13.33
C ILE A 373 19.87 11.35 -13.36
N LEU A 374 20.86 11.65 -14.15
CA LEU A 374 21.40 13.03 -14.26
C LEU A 374 20.38 13.97 -14.90
N SER A 375 19.56 13.46 -15.83
CA SER A 375 18.49 14.23 -16.47
C SER A 375 17.44 14.70 -15.46
N VAL A 376 16.98 13.85 -14.56
CA VAL A 376 16.03 14.27 -13.53
C VAL A 376 16.64 15.22 -12.50
N LYS A 377 17.93 15.08 -12.18
CA LYS A 377 18.67 16.04 -11.34
C LYS A 377 18.82 17.40 -12.03
N TYR A 378 19.05 17.39 -13.33
CA TYR A 378 19.10 18.61 -14.15
C TYR A 378 17.76 19.33 -14.16
N LEU A 379 16.67 18.62 -14.45
CA LEU A 379 15.32 19.17 -14.45
C LEU A 379 14.90 19.73 -13.09
N LEU A 380 15.39 19.15 -12.00
CA LEU A 380 15.19 19.68 -10.64
C LEU A 380 16.05 20.94 -10.35
N GLY A 381 16.90 21.40 -11.28
CA GLY A 381 17.80 22.54 -11.07
C GLY A 381 18.94 22.28 -10.10
N MET A 382 19.24 21.01 -9.80
CA MET A 382 20.27 20.67 -8.80
C MET A 382 21.70 21.01 -9.26
N PHE A 383 21.93 21.16 -10.57
CA PHE A 383 23.18 21.66 -11.13
C PHE A 383 23.27 23.19 -11.20
N ASP A 384 22.12 23.88 -11.07
CA ASP A 384 21.99 25.34 -11.11
C ASP A 384 21.91 25.96 -9.70
N GLY A 385 22.36 25.23 -8.69
CA GLY A 385 22.44 25.71 -7.30
C GLY A 385 21.17 25.51 -6.46
N ARG A 386 20.20 24.73 -6.90
CA ARG A 386 19.11 24.29 -6.05
C ARG A 386 19.62 23.28 -5.05
N GLU A 387 19.62 23.68 -3.79
CA GLU A 387 19.98 22.84 -2.65
C GLU A 387 18.72 22.54 -1.83
N PRO A 388 18.16 21.34 -1.88
CA PRO A 388 16.85 21.05 -1.24
C PRO A 388 16.79 21.38 0.25
N HIS A 389 17.93 21.21 0.97
CA HIS A 389 18.02 21.54 2.40
C HIS A 389 17.95 23.06 2.70
N ASN A 390 18.15 23.91 1.71
CA ASN A 390 18.04 25.39 1.84
C ASN A 390 16.63 25.92 1.58
N TYR A 391 15.63 25.06 1.49
CA TYR A 391 14.24 25.50 1.41
C TYR A 391 13.83 26.23 2.71
N ASP A 392 13.66 27.54 2.61
CA ASP A 392 13.57 28.43 3.80
C ASP A 392 12.25 28.34 4.56
N GLN A 393 11.24 27.74 3.95
CA GLN A 393 9.88 27.76 4.53
C GLN A 393 9.56 26.43 5.20
N ASN A 394 8.85 26.51 6.34
CA ASN A 394 8.28 25.35 7.00
C ASN A 394 6.76 25.37 6.81
N TYR A 395 6.28 24.51 5.93
CA TYR A 395 4.85 24.36 5.64
C TYR A 395 4.19 23.18 6.36
N ILE A 396 4.92 22.48 7.24
CA ILE A 396 4.41 21.28 7.90
C ILE A 396 3.15 21.60 8.70
N GLY A 397 2.01 21.06 8.28
CA GLY A 397 0.73 21.07 8.98
C GLY A 397 0.15 22.46 9.22
N ILE A 398 0.47 23.46 8.39
CA ILE A 398 -0.10 24.83 8.55
C ILE A 398 -1.61 24.82 8.30
N ASP A 399 -2.31 25.82 8.84
CA ASP A 399 -3.77 25.91 8.80
C ASP A 399 -4.36 25.85 7.40
N SER A 400 -3.73 26.52 6.42
CA SER A 400 -4.19 26.47 5.02
C SER A 400 -4.12 25.08 4.41
N HIS A 401 -3.10 24.29 4.75
CA HIS A 401 -2.96 22.91 4.30
C HIS A 401 -4.01 22.00 4.94
N ARG A 402 -4.23 22.19 6.26
CA ARG A 402 -5.25 21.44 6.99
C ARG A 402 -6.68 21.74 6.51
N GLU A 403 -6.95 22.98 6.03
CA GLU A 403 -8.26 23.29 5.44
C GLU A 403 -8.49 22.58 4.11
N ILE A 404 -7.44 22.40 3.27
CA ILE A 404 -7.53 21.59 2.06
C ILE A 404 -7.80 20.12 2.43
N ALA A 405 -7.13 19.57 3.45
CA ALA A 405 -7.40 18.23 3.94
C ALA A 405 -8.83 18.11 4.50
N ARG A 406 -9.33 19.13 5.21
CA ARG A 406 -10.70 19.17 5.71
C ARG A 406 -11.73 19.19 4.57
N GLN A 407 -11.44 19.95 3.50
CA GLN A 407 -12.26 19.90 2.28
C GLN A 407 -12.23 18.49 1.67
N ALA A 408 -11.06 17.87 1.59
CA ALA A 408 -10.94 16.50 1.06
C ALA A 408 -11.78 15.50 1.87
N VAL A 409 -11.79 15.60 3.19
CA VAL A 409 -12.65 14.75 4.04
C VAL A 409 -14.13 15.02 3.77
N ARG A 410 -14.56 16.29 3.70
CA ARG A 410 -15.96 16.64 3.39
C ARG A 410 -16.44 16.04 2.06
N GLU A 411 -15.57 15.99 1.06
CA GLU A 411 -15.90 15.52 -0.28
C GLU A 411 -15.68 14.02 -0.47
N SER A 412 -14.94 13.34 0.42
CA SER A 412 -14.63 11.92 0.28
C SER A 412 -15.61 10.97 0.97
N ILE A 413 -16.29 11.41 2.05
CA ILE A 413 -17.19 10.55 2.80
C ILE A 413 -18.49 10.30 2.02
N VAL A 414 -18.97 9.04 2.06
CA VAL A 414 -20.10 8.61 1.24
C VAL A 414 -21.29 8.24 2.12
N LEU A 415 -22.45 8.84 1.87
CA LEU A 415 -23.71 8.48 2.53
C LEU A 415 -24.34 7.29 1.79
N LEU A 416 -24.31 6.11 2.41
CA LEU A 416 -24.89 4.89 1.84
C LEU A 416 -26.36 4.69 2.20
N LYS A 417 -26.77 5.22 3.35
CA LYS A 417 -28.16 5.10 3.86
C LYS A 417 -28.50 6.30 4.75
N ASN A 418 -29.73 6.82 4.63
CA ASN A 418 -30.26 7.88 5.51
C ASN A 418 -31.77 7.76 5.72
N ASN A 419 -32.21 6.66 6.31
CA ASN A 419 -33.60 6.45 6.61
C ASN A 419 -34.09 7.42 7.70
N ASN A 420 -35.35 7.82 7.62
CA ASN A 420 -36.02 8.73 8.57
C ASN A 420 -35.34 10.11 8.71
N ASN A 421 -34.51 10.52 7.77
CA ASN A 421 -33.74 11.78 7.83
C ASN A 421 -32.98 11.93 9.16
N THR A 422 -32.31 10.83 9.60
CA THR A 422 -31.54 10.80 10.84
C THR A 422 -30.34 11.75 10.78
N LEU A 423 -29.76 11.91 9.61
CA LEU A 423 -28.78 12.96 9.29
C LEU A 423 -29.45 14.08 8.46
N PRO A 424 -29.01 15.35 8.59
CA PRO A 424 -27.98 15.86 9.50
C PRO A 424 -28.45 15.95 10.95
N ILE A 425 -27.52 15.78 11.89
CA ILE A 425 -27.77 15.85 13.34
C ILE A 425 -28.12 17.29 13.73
N LYS A 426 -29.29 17.48 14.30
CA LYS A 426 -29.78 18.79 14.75
C LYS A 426 -29.14 19.22 16.07
N ASN A 427 -29.25 20.53 16.36
CA ASN A 427 -28.73 21.13 17.57
C ASN A 427 -29.40 20.58 18.85
N GLN A 428 -28.75 20.79 20.00
CA GLN A 428 -29.24 20.45 21.34
C GLN A 428 -29.51 18.96 21.58
N LYS A 429 -28.84 18.05 20.84
CA LYS A 429 -28.95 16.60 21.03
C LYS A 429 -28.01 16.12 22.13
N HIS A 430 -28.50 15.15 22.90
CA HIS A 430 -27.64 14.29 23.73
C HIS A 430 -27.24 13.07 22.93
N ILE A 431 -25.94 12.90 22.69
CA ILE A 431 -25.41 11.89 21.77
C ILE A 431 -24.59 10.88 22.55
N LEU A 432 -24.84 9.59 22.35
CA LEU A 432 -23.94 8.51 22.79
C LEU A 432 -23.04 8.09 21.62
N VAL A 433 -21.74 8.15 21.82
CA VAL A 433 -20.75 7.62 20.84
C VAL A 433 -20.27 6.26 21.33
N VAL A 434 -20.42 5.22 20.50
CA VAL A 434 -20.12 3.82 20.82
C VAL A 434 -19.04 3.28 19.93
N GLY A 435 -18.09 2.54 20.51
CA GLY A 435 -17.09 1.77 19.78
C GLY A 435 -15.65 2.20 19.99
N ASN A 436 -14.74 1.24 19.89
CA ASN A 436 -13.32 1.43 20.19
C ASN A 436 -12.58 2.33 19.16
N SER A 437 -13.10 2.43 17.95
CA SER A 437 -12.50 3.26 16.89
C SER A 437 -12.72 4.76 17.11
N ALA A 438 -13.71 5.15 17.94
CA ALA A 438 -14.06 6.54 18.14
C ALA A 438 -12.91 7.40 18.76
N LYS A 439 -12.10 6.81 19.62
CA LYS A 439 -10.99 7.48 20.31
C LYS A 439 -9.60 7.17 19.78
N LYS A 440 -9.48 6.26 18.79
CA LYS A 440 -8.18 5.87 18.20
C LYS A 440 -7.94 6.64 16.91
N ILE A 441 -7.02 7.60 16.94
CA ILE A 441 -6.65 8.40 15.77
C ILE A 441 -6.03 7.51 14.68
N THR A 442 -5.20 6.54 15.05
CA THR A 442 -4.53 5.62 14.12
C THR A 442 -5.51 4.92 13.17
N LYS A 443 -6.70 4.56 13.64
CA LYS A 443 -7.68 3.84 12.81
C LYS A 443 -8.17 4.64 11.61
N HIS A 444 -8.36 5.95 11.76
CA HIS A 444 -8.79 6.78 10.64
C HIS A 444 -7.64 7.37 9.84
N MET A 445 -6.38 7.20 10.31
CA MET A 445 -5.19 7.51 9.51
C MET A 445 -4.88 6.42 8.50
N GLY A 446 -4.96 5.16 8.89
CA GLY A 446 -4.62 4.02 8.03
C GLY A 446 -3.14 3.65 8.04
N GLY A 447 -2.77 2.70 7.18
CA GLY A 447 -1.38 2.33 6.93
C GLY A 447 -0.57 3.47 6.31
N TRP A 448 0.73 3.32 6.14
CA TRP A 448 1.62 4.36 5.61
C TRP A 448 1.54 5.69 6.38
N THR A 449 1.26 5.64 7.68
CA THR A 449 1.15 6.86 8.49
C THR A 449 2.08 6.78 9.68
N ILE A 450 3.10 7.60 9.72
CA ILE A 450 4.25 7.63 10.63
C ILE A 450 4.98 6.29 10.56
N THR A 451 4.42 5.19 11.05
CA THR A 451 4.96 3.83 10.83
C THR A 451 4.37 3.21 9.56
N TRP A 452 5.10 2.27 8.95
CA TRP A 452 4.67 1.62 7.71
C TRP A 452 3.28 1.00 7.83
N GLN A 453 3.05 0.17 8.86
CA GLN A 453 1.74 -0.46 9.08
C GLN A 453 0.69 0.49 9.69
N GLY A 454 1.08 1.66 10.20
CA GLY A 454 0.18 2.61 10.84
C GLY A 454 -0.31 2.21 12.23
N ARG A 455 0.07 1.05 12.76
CA ARG A 455 -0.46 0.45 14.00
C ARG A 455 0.23 0.94 15.27
N GLU A 456 1.52 1.22 15.20
CA GLU A 456 2.41 1.43 16.35
C GLU A 456 2.51 2.91 16.74
N ASN A 457 1.40 3.64 16.60
CA ASN A 457 1.35 5.06 16.87
C ASN A 457 0.39 5.37 18.01
N ALA A 458 0.74 6.35 18.82
CA ALA A 458 -0.12 6.87 19.88
C ALA A 458 -0.84 8.16 19.42
N ASN A 459 -1.99 8.45 20.01
CA ASN A 459 -2.77 9.65 19.63
C ASN A 459 -1.98 10.97 19.76
N ASN A 460 -1.04 11.07 20.69
CA ASN A 460 -0.21 12.26 20.88
C ASN A 460 0.85 12.47 19.78
N GLU A 461 1.04 11.49 18.91
CA GLU A 461 1.91 11.62 17.72
C GLU A 461 1.19 12.30 16.54
N PHE A 462 -0.07 12.67 16.73
CA PHE A 462 -0.88 13.40 15.76
C PHE A 462 -1.30 14.78 16.32
N PRO A 463 -0.34 15.72 16.54
CA PRO A 463 -0.59 16.97 17.25
C PRO A 463 -1.63 17.86 16.55
N ASN A 464 -1.79 17.72 15.25
CA ASN A 464 -2.71 18.50 14.42
C ASN A 464 -4.02 17.76 14.11
N SER A 465 -4.31 16.65 14.80
CA SER A 465 -5.51 15.85 14.59
C SER A 465 -6.28 15.62 15.88
N ARG A 466 -7.53 15.24 15.73
CA ARG A 466 -8.42 14.79 16.80
C ARG A 466 -8.95 13.40 16.52
N SER A 467 -9.38 12.71 17.58
CA SER A 467 -10.19 11.51 17.39
C SER A 467 -11.60 11.88 16.89
N ILE A 468 -12.28 10.92 16.28
CA ILE A 468 -13.67 11.12 15.83
C ILE A 468 -14.57 11.51 17.02
N TYR A 469 -14.35 10.90 18.18
CA TYR A 469 -15.08 11.25 19.40
C TYR A 469 -14.88 12.72 19.79
N GLU A 470 -13.65 13.23 19.79
CA GLU A 470 -13.35 14.62 20.15
C GLU A 470 -13.97 15.60 19.14
N ALA A 471 -13.92 15.29 17.84
CA ALA A 471 -14.53 16.11 16.81
C ALA A 471 -16.07 16.18 16.97
N ILE A 472 -16.72 15.03 17.21
CA ILE A 472 -18.16 14.96 17.49
C ILE A 472 -18.51 15.75 18.76
N LYS A 473 -17.75 15.55 19.84
CA LYS A 473 -17.97 16.25 21.12
C LYS A 473 -17.91 17.77 20.94
N LEU A 474 -16.83 18.26 20.35
CA LEU A 474 -16.66 19.70 20.10
C LEU A 474 -17.81 20.28 19.27
N LYS A 475 -18.22 19.59 18.20
CA LYS A 475 -19.29 20.06 17.33
C LYS A 475 -20.65 20.03 18.04
N ALA A 476 -21.00 18.95 18.72
CA ALA A 476 -22.25 18.81 19.43
C ALA A 476 -22.39 19.86 20.58
N GLU A 477 -21.32 20.03 21.38
CA GLU A 477 -21.29 21.01 22.46
C GLU A 477 -21.39 22.45 21.92
N SER A 478 -20.72 22.77 20.80
CA SER A 478 -20.84 24.09 20.15
C SER A 478 -22.24 24.38 19.63
N ASN A 479 -23.04 23.34 19.39
CA ASN A 479 -24.45 23.39 18.99
C ASN A 479 -25.41 23.25 20.18
N GLY A 480 -24.92 23.36 21.43
CA GLY A 480 -25.73 23.33 22.68
C GLY A 480 -26.17 21.92 23.09
N GLY A 481 -25.57 20.87 22.52
CA GLY A 481 -25.81 19.47 22.89
C GLY A 481 -24.83 18.95 23.93
N SER A 482 -24.83 17.64 24.15
CA SER A 482 -23.89 16.92 25.02
C SER A 482 -23.52 15.56 24.44
N VAL A 483 -22.34 15.06 24.82
CA VAL A 483 -21.84 13.77 24.29
C VAL A 483 -21.36 12.89 25.42
N GLU A 484 -21.84 11.65 25.40
CA GLU A 484 -21.38 10.56 26.25
C GLU A 484 -20.61 9.55 25.39
N TYR A 485 -19.62 8.86 25.96
CA TYR A 485 -18.84 7.81 25.29
C TYR A 485 -18.97 6.49 26.01
N SER A 486 -19.17 5.43 25.26
CA SER A 486 -19.17 4.05 25.77
C SER A 486 -18.43 3.11 24.83
N LEU A 487 -17.82 2.07 25.37
CA LEU A 487 -17.31 0.93 24.56
C LEU A 487 -18.43 -0.01 24.11
N ASN A 488 -19.57 0.04 24.82
CA ASN A 488 -20.74 -0.79 24.57
C ASN A 488 -21.99 0.10 24.48
N SER A 489 -23.21 -0.48 24.58
CA SER A 489 -24.48 0.25 24.52
C SER A 489 -24.91 0.95 25.82
N ASN A 490 -24.13 0.86 26.90
CA ASN A 490 -24.47 1.45 28.20
C ASN A 490 -24.39 2.98 28.16
N TYR A 491 -25.33 3.64 28.83
CA TYR A 491 -25.39 5.10 28.96
C TYR A 491 -25.96 5.49 30.35
N GLU A 492 -25.57 6.68 30.84
CA GLU A 492 -26.09 7.24 32.09
C GLU A 492 -27.45 7.92 31.86
N LYS A 493 -27.56 8.66 30.75
CA LYS A 493 -28.76 9.33 30.32
C LYS A 493 -29.20 8.81 28.95
N LYS A 494 -30.50 8.52 28.79
CA LYS A 494 -31.06 8.07 27.51
C LYS A 494 -30.66 9.03 26.39
N PRO A 495 -29.90 8.60 25.37
CA PRO A 495 -29.49 9.49 24.28
C PRO A 495 -30.63 9.75 23.29
N ASP A 496 -30.60 10.91 22.66
CA ASP A 496 -31.45 11.26 21.54
C ASP A 496 -30.98 10.59 20.25
N LEU A 497 -29.68 10.23 20.16
CA LEU A 497 -29.03 9.63 19.01
C LEU A 497 -27.82 8.83 19.46
N VAL A 498 -27.56 7.71 18.82
CA VAL A 498 -26.32 6.94 18.97
C VAL A 498 -25.49 7.02 17.71
N ILE A 499 -24.18 7.25 17.87
CA ILE A 499 -23.20 7.17 16.76
C ILE A 499 -22.27 5.99 17.03
N PHE A 500 -22.35 4.98 16.19
CA PHE A 500 -21.44 3.83 16.19
C PHE A 500 -20.21 4.16 15.34
N VAL A 501 -19.00 4.01 15.91
CA VAL A 501 -17.73 4.25 15.21
C VAL A 501 -16.87 2.99 15.25
N TYR A 502 -16.67 2.37 14.12
CA TYR A 502 -15.99 1.08 13.99
C TYR A 502 -15.34 0.93 12.61
N GLY A 503 -14.50 -0.07 12.44
CA GLY A 503 -13.83 -0.32 11.18
C GLY A 503 -12.57 -1.14 11.30
N GLU A 504 -11.84 -1.25 10.19
CA GLU A 504 -10.59 -1.99 10.10
C GLU A 504 -9.50 -1.35 10.99
N ASP A 505 -8.54 -2.17 11.42
CA ASP A 505 -7.27 -1.67 11.96
C ASP A 505 -6.34 -1.28 10.80
N PRO A 506 -5.39 -0.37 11.00
CA PRO A 506 -4.41 0.00 9.98
C PRO A 506 -3.59 -1.20 9.50
N TYR A 507 -3.28 -1.21 8.23
CA TYR A 507 -2.41 -2.19 7.57
C TYR A 507 -1.77 -1.56 6.34
N ALA A 508 -0.66 -2.13 5.89
CA ALA A 508 -0.03 -1.81 4.61
C ALA A 508 0.34 -3.09 3.86
N GLU A 509 0.21 -3.06 2.54
CA GLU A 509 0.62 -4.10 1.60
C GLU A 509 0.06 -5.49 1.93
N GLY A 510 0.89 -6.55 1.85
CA GLY A 510 0.47 -7.93 2.08
C GLY A 510 -0.13 -8.22 3.45
N ASP A 511 0.18 -7.42 4.49
CA ASP A 511 -0.48 -7.51 5.80
C ASP A 511 -1.98 -7.18 5.72
N GLY A 512 -2.39 -6.47 4.69
CA GLY A 512 -3.78 -6.16 4.38
C GLY A 512 -4.49 -7.19 3.52
N ASP A 513 -3.80 -8.18 2.96
CA ASP A 513 -4.44 -9.22 2.14
C ASP A 513 -5.48 -10.01 2.94
N ARG A 514 -6.62 -10.27 2.33
CA ARG A 514 -7.72 -10.97 3.00
C ARG A 514 -8.10 -12.26 2.25
N LYS A 515 -8.68 -13.20 3.00
CA LYS A 515 -9.26 -14.44 2.43
C LYS A 515 -10.73 -14.24 2.03
N HIS A 516 -11.39 -13.28 2.66
CA HIS A 516 -12.80 -12.95 2.44
C HIS A 516 -13.03 -11.46 2.71
N ILE A 517 -14.12 -10.95 2.21
CA ILE A 517 -14.51 -9.54 2.35
C ILE A 517 -15.55 -9.30 3.45
N PHE A 518 -15.75 -10.22 4.39
CA PHE A 518 -16.55 -9.94 5.58
C PHE A 518 -15.82 -8.97 6.50
N TYR A 519 -16.55 -8.00 7.02
CA TYR A 519 -16.07 -7.21 8.12
C TYR A 519 -16.12 -8.02 9.42
N GLU A 520 -15.01 -8.07 10.12
CA GLU A 520 -14.91 -8.73 11.41
C GLU A 520 -14.58 -7.70 12.49
N ASN A 521 -15.57 -7.38 13.34
CA ASN A 521 -15.31 -6.53 14.48
C ASN A 521 -14.51 -7.30 15.54
N GLN A 522 -13.48 -6.66 16.10
CA GLN A 522 -12.70 -7.22 17.21
C GLN A 522 -13.58 -7.50 18.45
N ASP A 523 -14.56 -6.64 18.72
CA ASP A 523 -15.57 -6.89 19.75
C ASP A 523 -16.69 -7.75 19.17
N LYS A 524 -16.69 -9.03 19.52
CA LYS A 524 -17.70 -10.00 19.05
C LYS A 524 -19.14 -9.68 19.50
N ASN A 525 -19.30 -8.82 20.53
CA ASN A 525 -20.60 -8.39 21.01
C ASN A 525 -21.16 -7.15 20.31
N PHE A 526 -20.37 -6.53 19.41
CA PHE A 526 -20.71 -5.23 18.83
C PHE A 526 -22.06 -5.21 18.11
N ILE A 527 -22.38 -6.26 17.38
CA ILE A 527 -23.71 -6.42 16.75
C ILE A 527 -24.83 -6.42 17.79
N GLY A 528 -24.62 -7.10 18.93
CA GLY A 528 -25.58 -7.10 20.05
C GLY A 528 -25.82 -5.69 20.62
N TYR A 529 -24.81 -4.84 20.69
CA TYR A 529 -24.99 -3.44 21.11
C TYR A 529 -25.83 -2.65 20.11
N MET A 530 -25.63 -2.85 18.82
CA MET A 530 -26.47 -2.23 17.78
C MET A 530 -27.92 -2.72 17.85
N GLU A 531 -28.15 -4.01 18.05
CA GLU A 531 -29.50 -4.60 18.22
C GLU A 531 -30.20 -4.05 19.45
N GLU A 532 -29.49 -3.89 20.57
CA GLU A 532 -30.05 -3.32 21.79
C GLU A 532 -30.53 -1.88 21.59
N ILE A 533 -29.73 -1.02 20.97
CA ILE A 533 -30.10 0.36 20.63
C ILE A 533 -31.31 0.41 19.70
N LYS A 534 -31.32 -0.45 18.68
CA LYS A 534 -32.46 -0.54 17.74
C LYS A 534 -33.75 -0.99 18.43
N ASN A 535 -33.67 -1.98 19.34
CA ASN A 535 -34.82 -2.46 20.11
C ASN A 535 -35.38 -1.38 21.03
N GLN A 536 -34.53 -0.48 21.54
CA GLN A 536 -34.91 0.69 22.34
C GLN A 536 -35.50 1.82 21.47
N LYS A 537 -35.52 1.66 20.14
CA LYS A 537 -35.96 2.65 19.14
C LYS A 537 -35.25 3.99 19.28
N ILE A 538 -33.94 3.95 19.56
CA ILE A 538 -33.08 5.13 19.58
C ILE A 538 -32.48 5.26 18.17
N PRO A 539 -32.64 6.43 17.52
CA PRO A 539 -32.02 6.66 16.20
C PRO A 539 -30.53 6.43 16.21
N SER A 540 -29.98 5.86 15.15
CA SER A 540 -28.57 5.51 15.10
C SER A 540 -27.90 5.84 13.77
N VAL A 541 -26.62 6.23 13.86
CA VAL A 541 -25.72 6.51 12.73
C VAL A 541 -24.51 5.63 12.86
N SER A 542 -24.14 4.92 11.80
CA SER A 542 -22.85 4.24 11.68
C SER A 542 -21.86 5.09 10.92
N LEU A 543 -20.66 5.26 11.49
CA LEU A 543 -19.47 5.83 10.86
C LEU A 543 -18.46 4.69 10.69
N PHE A 544 -18.32 4.21 9.46
CA PHE A 544 -17.53 3.04 9.15
C PHE A 544 -16.19 3.40 8.51
N ILE A 545 -15.11 2.83 9.03
CA ILE A 545 -13.72 3.06 8.60
C ILE A 545 -13.22 1.80 7.91
N SER A 546 -12.88 1.89 6.62
CA SER A 546 -12.27 0.77 5.91
C SER A 546 -11.41 1.21 4.73
N GLY A 547 -10.42 0.39 4.38
CA GLY A 547 -9.57 0.58 3.20
C GLY A 547 -10.10 -0.11 1.94
N ARG A 548 -11.33 -0.64 1.97
CA ARG A 548 -11.96 -1.37 0.89
C ARG A 548 -13.47 -1.52 1.12
N PRO A 549 -14.30 -1.85 0.09
CA PRO A 549 -15.64 -2.34 0.31
C PRO A 549 -15.63 -3.68 1.08
N LEU A 550 -16.55 -3.82 2.04
CA LEU A 550 -16.67 -5.02 2.87
C LEU A 550 -18.15 -5.42 3.04
N ILE A 551 -18.40 -6.69 3.28
CA ILE A 551 -19.74 -7.16 3.64
C ILE A 551 -20.06 -6.72 5.07
N ILE A 552 -21.01 -5.78 5.18
CA ILE A 552 -21.50 -5.14 6.41
C ILE A 552 -23.03 -5.05 6.43
N ASN A 553 -23.68 -6.00 5.79
CA ASN A 553 -25.14 -5.97 5.56
C ASN A 553 -25.92 -5.94 6.88
N LYS A 554 -25.42 -6.58 7.94
CA LYS A 554 -26.02 -6.56 9.28
C LYS A 554 -25.98 -5.16 9.88
N GLU A 555 -24.80 -4.53 9.85
CA GLU A 555 -24.55 -3.21 10.40
C GLU A 555 -25.39 -2.13 9.68
N ILE A 556 -25.49 -2.22 8.35
CA ILE A 556 -26.35 -1.33 7.55
C ILE A 556 -27.82 -1.49 7.95
N ASN A 557 -28.28 -2.75 8.14
CA ASN A 557 -29.66 -3.03 8.54
C ASN A 557 -29.99 -2.51 9.94
N LEU A 558 -29.01 -2.51 10.84
CA LEU A 558 -29.19 -2.10 12.23
C LEU A 558 -29.12 -0.59 12.41
N SER A 559 -28.56 0.16 11.46
CA SER A 559 -28.42 1.62 11.50
C SER A 559 -29.52 2.33 10.74
N ASP A 560 -29.96 3.52 11.21
CA ASP A 560 -30.87 4.39 10.46
C ASP A 560 -30.12 5.18 9.38
N SER A 561 -28.91 5.63 9.66
CA SER A 561 -27.99 6.20 8.66
C SER A 561 -26.65 5.49 8.67
N PHE A 562 -26.04 5.37 7.50
CA PHE A 562 -24.74 4.73 7.32
C PHE A 562 -23.83 5.59 6.45
N VAL A 563 -22.66 5.97 7.01
CA VAL A 563 -21.64 6.78 6.35
C VAL A 563 -20.35 5.98 6.24
N GLN A 564 -19.88 5.80 5.01
CA GLN A 564 -18.55 5.28 4.72
C GLN A 564 -17.53 6.42 4.84
N LEU A 565 -16.57 6.30 5.76
CA LEU A 565 -15.54 7.31 5.98
C LEU A 565 -14.28 7.05 5.15
N TRP A 566 -14.07 5.83 4.69
CA TRP A 566 -12.80 5.34 4.18
C TRP A 566 -11.69 5.50 5.23
N LEU A 567 -10.57 6.08 4.86
CA LEU A 567 -9.43 6.41 5.73
C LEU A 567 -9.20 7.92 5.62
N PRO A 568 -9.92 8.75 6.39
CA PRO A 568 -10.05 10.20 6.15
C PRO A 568 -8.81 11.04 6.53
N GLY A 569 -7.81 10.48 7.22
CA GLY A 569 -6.61 11.22 7.59
C GLY A 569 -6.80 12.21 8.74
N SER A 570 -5.98 13.28 8.79
CA SER A 570 -5.82 14.13 9.98
C SER A 570 -6.94 15.16 10.22
N ALA A 571 -7.69 15.56 9.18
CA ALA A 571 -8.67 16.65 9.28
C ALA A 571 -10.10 16.15 9.53
N ILE A 572 -10.25 15.31 10.56
CA ILE A 572 -11.50 14.58 10.87
C ILE A 572 -12.72 15.49 11.12
N GLU A 573 -12.50 16.76 11.41
CA GLU A 573 -13.57 17.75 11.54
C GLU A 573 -14.40 17.87 10.26
N GLY A 574 -13.84 17.53 9.09
CA GLY A 574 -14.58 17.48 7.85
C GLY A 574 -15.79 16.53 7.90
N VAL A 575 -15.71 15.43 8.66
CA VAL A 575 -16.85 14.53 8.90
C VAL A 575 -17.95 15.26 9.66
N THR A 576 -17.61 15.98 10.74
CA THR A 576 -18.60 16.69 11.55
C THR A 576 -19.20 17.90 10.83
N ASP A 577 -18.46 18.50 9.89
CA ASP A 577 -19.00 19.57 9.03
C ASP A 577 -20.17 19.09 8.19
N VAL A 578 -20.14 17.84 7.76
CA VAL A 578 -21.16 17.25 6.89
C VAL A 578 -22.31 16.65 7.71
N ILE A 579 -22.01 15.86 8.77
CA ILE A 579 -23.06 15.12 9.50
C ILE A 579 -23.86 15.98 10.51
N PHE A 580 -23.44 17.21 10.83
CA PHE A 580 -24.15 18.11 11.71
C PHE A 580 -24.71 19.33 10.98
N THR A 581 -25.84 19.85 11.46
CA THR A 581 -26.35 21.15 11.05
C THR A 581 -25.44 22.28 11.54
N ASN A 582 -25.60 23.45 10.91
CA ASN A 582 -25.08 24.71 11.47
C ASN A 582 -25.89 25.14 12.72
N LYS A 583 -25.50 26.25 13.33
CA LYS A 583 -26.17 26.78 14.53
C LYS A 583 -27.66 27.15 14.32
N ASN A 584 -28.07 27.33 13.07
CA ASN A 584 -29.46 27.65 12.70
C ASN A 584 -30.29 26.39 12.38
N ASN A 585 -29.77 25.20 12.59
CA ASN A 585 -30.36 23.91 12.16
C ASN A 585 -30.51 23.72 10.63
N GLU A 586 -29.69 24.44 9.85
CA GLU A 586 -29.61 24.28 8.40
C GLU A 586 -28.47 23.32 8.04
N VAL A 587 -28.52 22.72 6.85
CA VAL A 587 -27.42 21.92 6.31
C VAL A 587 -26.18 22.80 6.23
N ASN A 588 -25.10 22.38 6.89
CA ASN A 588 -23.82 23.10 6.87
C ASN A 588 -23.03 22.77 5.60
N HIS A 589 -22.80 21.49 5.37
CA HIS A 589 -22.28 20.93 4.13
C HIS A 589 -23.07 19.69 3.76
N ASP A 590 -23.30 19.49 2.47
CA ASP A 590 -23.97 18.28 1.98
C ASP A 590 -22.95 17.20 1.59
N PHE A 591 -23.38 15.95 1.54
CA PHE A 591 -22.58 14.85 1.00
C PHE A 591 -22.35 15.02 -0.50
N LYS A 592 -21.09 14.92 -0.91
CA LYS A 592 -20.66 14.96 -2.30
C LYS A 592 -20.03 13.64 -2.74
N GLY A 593 -19.47 12.89 -1.78
CA GLY A 593 -18.73 11.66 -2.04
C GLY A 593 -19.58 10.61 -2.77
N LYS A 594 -18.96 9.97 -3.76
CA LYS A 594 -19.53 8.87 -4.54
C LYS A 594 -18.61 7.67 -4.47
N LEU A 595 -19.17 6.46 -4.43
CA LEU A 595 -18.36 5.26 -4.44
C LEU A 595 -17.48 5.20 -5.69
N SER A 596 -16.18 5.15 -5.53
CA SER A 596 -15.20 4.90 -6.58
C SER A 596 -14.90 3.41 -6.77
N TYR A 597 -15.54 2.58 -5.96
CA TYR A 597 -15.53 1.12 -6.00
C TYR A 597 -16.96 0.61 -5.86
N SER A 598 -17.28 -0.47 -6.57
CA SER A 598 -18.53 -1.18 -6.44
C SER A 598 -18.63 -1.87 -5.08
N TRP A 599 -19.77 -1.77 -4.39
CA TRP A 599 -19.94 -2.37 -3.07
C TRP A 599 -20.56 -3.76 -3.20
N PRO A 600 -19.91 -4.84 -2.73
CA PRO A 600 -20.41 -6.21 -2.91
C PRO A 600 -21.66 -6.48 -2.09
N GLN A 601 -22.58 -7.24 -2.66
CA GLN A 601 -23.79 -7.74 -2.00
C GLN A 601 -23.56 -9.11 -1.34
N TYR A 602 -22.66 -9.93 -1.93
CA TYR A 602 -22.40 -11.30 -1.51
C TYR A 602 -20.92 -11.50 -1.22
N SER A 603 -20.61 -12.39 -0.31
CA SER A 603 -19.24 -12.68 0.16
C SER A 603 -18.30 -13.22 -0.93
N TYR A 604 -18.85 -13.85 -1.96
CA TYR A 604 -18.08 -14.38 -3.09
C TYR A 604 -17.71 -13.33 -4.14
N GLN A 605 -18.29 -12.13 -4.07
CA GLN A 605 -18.03 -11.02 -5.00
C GLN A 605 -16.72 -10.28 -4.64
N THR A 606 -15.63 -11.00 -4.46
CA THR A 606 -14.33 -10.41 -4.13
C THR A 606 -13.69 -9.68 -5.31
N LYS A 607 -14.12 -10.03 -6.53
CA LYS A 607 -13.85 -9.32 -7.78
C LYS A 607 -15.18 -8.85 -8.32
N LEU A 608 -15.49 -7.58 -8.15
CA LEU A 608 -16.73 -6.96 -8.61
C LEU A 608 -16.40 -5.55 -9.09
N ASN A 609 -16.44 -5.35 -10.41
CA ASN A 609 -16.11 -4.09 -11.04
C ASN A 609 -17.23 -3.62 -11.94
N PHE A 610 -17.42 -2.32 -12.10
CA PHE A 610 -18.55 -1.73 -12.83
C PHE A 610 -18.63 -2.14 -14.31
N SER A 611 -17.53 -2.64 -14.87
CA SER A 611 -17.47 -3.14 -16.25
C SER A 611 -17.76 -4.63 -16.40
N ASP A 612 -17.99 -5.35 -15.30
CA ASP A 612 -18.22 -6.79 -15.33
C ASP A 612 -19.57 -7.13 -16.00
N GLN A 613 -19.60 -8.21 -16.78
CA GLN A 613 -20.81 -8.65 -17.49
C GLN A 613 -21.98 -9.01 -16.55
N ASN A 614 -21.65 -9.61 -15.39
CA ASN A 614 -22.61 -10.00 -14.35
C ASN A 614 -22.54 -9.04 -13.17
N TYR A 615 -22.77 -7.76 -13.43
CA TYR A 615 -22.65 -6.69 -12.45
C TYR A 615 -23.89 -6.62 -11.54
N ASP A 616 -23.76 -7.11 -10.31
CA ASP A 616 -24.85 -7.16 -9.32
C ASP A 616 -24.35 -6.69 -7.94
N PRO A 617 -24.04 -5.41 -7.77
CA PRO A 617 -23.55 -4.84 -6.52
C PRO A 617 -24.69 -4.54 -5.53
N LEU A 618 -24.36 -4.47 -4.22
CA LEU A 618 -25.23 -3.87 -3.22
C LEU A 618 -25.42 -2.36 -3.46
N PHE A 619 -24.30 -1.67 -3.68
CA PHE A 619 -24.28 -0.28 -4.13
C PHE A 619 -23.36 -0.17 -5.35
N SER A 620 -23.86 0.39 -6.42
CA SER A 620 -23.13 0.51 -7.67
C SER A 620 -22.00 1.54 -7.58
N TYR A 621 -21.02 1.40 -8.45
CA TYR A 621 -20.06 2.47 -8.74
C TYR A 621 -20.79 3.80 -8.96
N GLY A 622 -20.29 4.89 -8.38
CA GLY A 622 -20.91 6.21 -8.43
C GLY A 622 -22.08 6.43 -7.47
N TYR A 623 -22.48 5.39 -6.69
CA TYR A 623 -23.53 5.55 -5.68
C TYR A 623 -23.05 6.44 -4.52
N GLY A 624 -23.99 7.19 -3.97
CA GLY A 624 -23.82 8.04 -2.79
C GLY A 624 -25.02 8.99 -2.71
N LEU A 625 -25.63 9.10 -1.54
CA LEU A 625 -26.77 9.96 -1.30
C LEU A 625 -26.36 11.38 -0.90
N SER A 626 -27.22 12.36 -1.14
CA SER A 626 -27.20 13.71 -0.60
C SER A 626 -28.39 13.92 0.33
N TYR A 627 -28.44 15.03 1.04
CA TYR A 627 -29.59 15.36 1.90
C TYR A 627 -30.88 15.67 1.12
N SER A 628 -30.76 15.97 -0.16
CA SER A 628 -31.91 16.17 -1.04
C SER A 628 -32.54 14.87 -1.55
N ASP A 629 -31.85 13.75 -1.39
CA ASP A 629 -32.34 12.46 -1.89
C ASP A 629 -33.36 11.85 -0.92
N ASN A 630 -34.59 11.70 -1.37
CA ASN A 630 -35.67 11.03 -0.63
C ASN A 630 -35.68 9.54 -0.91
N PHE A 631 -34.57 8.86 -0.63
CA PHE A 631 -34.44 7.43 -0.86
C PHE A 631 -34.49 6.66 0.46
N TYR A 632 -35.37 5.64 0.52
CA TYR A 632 -35.44 4.73 1.66
C TYR A 632 -34.70 3.43 1.30
N THR A 633 -33.72 3.07 2.08
CA THR A 633 -33.01 1.79 1.91
C THR A 633 -33.82 0.69 2.58
N ASP A 634 -34.32 -0.26 1.79
CA ASP A 634 -34.98 -1.46 2.27
C ASP A 634 -34.06 -2.37 3.05
N LYS A 635 -34.61 -3.40 3.70
CA LYS A 635 -33.84 -4.39 4.41
C LYS A 635 -32.95 -5.18 3.45
N ILE A 636 -31.65 -5.12 3.64
CA ILE A 636 -30.65 -5.83 2.85
C ILE A 636 -30.63 -7.31 3.26
N ILE A 637 -30.49 -8.20 2.28
CA ILE A 637 -30.33 -9.64 2.52
C ILE A 637 -28.99 -9.86 3.23
N VAL A 638 -29.02 -10.57 4.34
CA VAL A 638 -27.82 -11.01 5.07
C VAL A 638 -27.53 -12.43 4.65
N ASN A 639 -26.50 -12.61 3.85
CA ASN A 639 -25.97 -13.92 3.52
C ASN A 639 -24.63 -14.12 4.26
N GLU A 640 -24.58 -15.12 5.13
CA GLU A 640 -23.41 -15.46 5.95
C GLU A 640 -22.57 -16.61 5.35
N ASP A 641 -22.94 -17.10 4.16
CA ASP A 641 -22.22 -18.18 3.52
C ASP A 641 -20.83 -17.69 3.09
N VAL A 642 -19.82 -18.07 3.88
CA VAL A 642 -18.43 -17.92 3.47
C VAL A 642 -18.17 -18.97 2.39
N PRO A 643 -17.64 -18.59 1.21
CA PRO A 643 -17.22 -19.59 0.24
C PRO A 643 -16.22 -20.55 0.90
N GLN A 644 -16.53 -21.85 0.90
CA GLN A 644 -15.56 -22.84 1.33
C GLN A 644 -14.39 -22.80 0.32
N LYS A 645 -13.18 -22.54 0.81
CA LYS A 645 -11.98 -22.55 -0.01
C LYS A 645 -11.37 -23.94 0.02
N ASP A 646 -10.88 -24.39 -1.12
CA ASP A 646 -10.11 -25.63 -1.25
C ASP A 646 -8.74 -25.55 -0.56
N GLU A 647 -8.28 -24.33 -0.23
CA GLU A 647 -7.02 -24.05 0.45
C GLU A 647 -7.21 -23.05 1.59
N ILE A 648 -6.55 -23.31 2.71
CA ILE A 648 -6.41 -22.38 3.84
C ILE A 648 -4.94 -22.01 3.97
N THR A 649 -4.62 -20.75 3.85
CA THR A 649 -3.28 -20.23 4.15
C THR A 649 -3.25 -19.83 5.62
N LEU A 650 -2.37 -20.44 6.40
CA LEU A 650 -2.21 -20.15 7.83
C LEU A 650 -1.21 -19.02 8.06
N PHE A 651 -0.22 -18.92 7.18
CA PHE A 651 0.92 -18.05 7.35
C PHE A 651 1.59 -17.71 6.01
N VAL A 652 1.89 -16.42 5.82
CA VAL A 652 2.83 -15.94 4.78
C VAL A 652 3.50 -14.69 5.36
N GLY A 653 4.76 -14.81 5.81
CA GLY A 653 5.49 -13.73 6.47
C GLY A 653 4.93 -13.32 7.85
N SER A 654 3.63 -13.39 8.03
CA SER A 654 2.89 -13.24 9.30
C SER A 654 1.71 -14.20 9.32
N ALA A 655 1.14 -14.44 10.50
CA ALA A 655 -0.11 -15.20 10.60
C ALA A 655 -1.23 -14.42 9.87
N TYR A 656 -2.04 -15.15 9.10
CA TYR A 656 -3.22 -14.55 8.47
C TYR A 656 -4.19 -13.98 9.53
N PRO A 657 -5.01 -12.99 9.20
CA PRO A 657 -5.81 -12.24 10.18
C PRO A 657 -6.69 -13.06 11.12
N SER A 658 -7.12 -14.26 10.70
CA SER A 658 -7.86 -15.21 11.56
C SER A 658 -6.96 -16.01 12.50
N TYR A 659 -5.64 -15.88 12.39
CA TYR A 659 -4.66 -16.62 13.16
C TYR A 659 -3.74 -15.67 13.91
N LYS A 660 -3.18 -16.18 15.01
CA LYS A 660 -2.20 -15.45 15.84
C LYS A 660 -0.87 -16.18 15.82
N GLU A 661 0.21 -15.43 15.79
CA GLU A 661 1.53 -15.94 16.11
C GLU A 661 1.74 -15.92 17.61
N ILE A 662 2.10 -17.06 18.17
CA ILE A 662 2.38 -17.23 19.59
C ILE A 662 3.80 -17.74 19.74
N ILE A 663 4.56 -17.12 20.64
CA ILE A 663 5.83 -17.65 21.11
C ILE A 663 5.64 -18.03 22.56
N SER A 664 5.97 -19.26 22.89
CA SER A 664 6.04 -19.72 24.27
C SER A 664 7.39 -20.35 24.58
N TYR A 665 7.83 -20.22 25.83
CA TYR A 665 8.99 -20.89 26.34
C TYR A 665 8.79 -21.19 27.82
N PHE A 666 9.44 -22.24 28.32
CA PHE A 666 9.46 -22.55 29.73
C PHE A 666 10.68 -21.89 30.38
N ASP A 667 10.46 -21.07 31.41
CA ASP A 667 11.53 -20.46 32.18
C ASP A 667 12.24 -21.47 33.12
N SER A 668 13.20 -21.01 33.89
CA SER A 668 13.96 -21.82 34.85
C SER A 668 13.05 -22.47 35.91
N ASP A 669 11.89 -21.91 36.19
CA ASP A 669 10.91 -22.40 37.17
C ASP A 669 9.83 -23.29 36.52
N LYS A 670 10.01 -23.65 35.22
CA LYS A 670 9.09 -24.42 34.40
C LYS A 670 7.72 -23.76 34.25
N GLN A 671 7.66 -22.44 34.37
CA GLN A 671 6.48 -21.64 34.06
C GLN A 671 6.50 -21.25 32.59
N GLU A 672 5.37 -21.48 31.91
CA GLU A 672 5.20 -21.08 30.52
C GLU A 672 5.07 -19.57 30.43
N GLN A 673 5.88 -18.96 29.57
CA GLN A 673 5.80 -17.53 29.19
C GLN A 673 5.26 -17.45 27.80
N ILE A 674 4.12 -16.79 27.61
CA ILE A 674 3.43 -16.68 26.33
C ILE A 674 3.50 -15.23 25.83
N TYR A 675 3.84 -15.05 24.56
CA TYR A 675 3.84 -13.77 23.86
C TYR A 675 2.95 -13.89 22.62
N GLU A 676 1.81 -13.21 22.62
CA GLU A 676 0.86 -13.20 21.51
C GLU A 676 1.08 -11.99 20.57
N GLY A 677 0.76 -12.18 19.28
CA GLY A 677 0.63 -11.09 18.33
C GLY A 677 1.96 -10.45 17.93
N ILE A 678 2.92 -11.27 17.49
CA ILE A 678 4.22 -10.79 17.03
C ILE A 678 4.07 -10.23 15.62
N SER A 679 3.66 -8.98 15.53
CA SER A 679 3.66 -8.19 14.29
C SER A 679 4.93 -7.36 14.11
N ALA A 680 5.83 -7.34 15.11
CA ALA A 680 7.05 -6.55 15.06
C ALA A 680 8.00 -7.05 13.98
N ASP A 681 8.67 -6.14 13.30
CA ASP A 681 9.71 -6.44 12.31
C ASP A 681 10.84 -7.27 12.91
N ILE A 682 11.12 -7.07 14.21
CA ILE A 682 12.08 -7.85 14.99
C ILE A 682 11.52 -8.08 16.38
N TYR A 683 11.39 -9.36 16.76
CA TYR A 683 11.15 -9.76 18.14
C TYR A 683 12.44 -10.36 18.71
N LYS A 684 12.84 -9.93 19.89
CA LYS A 684 14.02 -10.43 20.59
C LYS A 684 13.69 -10.68 22.07
N ASN A 685 13.86 -11.91 22.51
CA ASN A 685 13.79 -12.25 23.91
C ASN A 685 15.13 -12.84 24.36
N GLU A 686 15.92 -12.08 25.10
CA GLU A 686 17.28 -12.47 25.53
C GLU A 686 17.25 -13.62 26.53
N LYS A 687 16.24 -13.68 27.42
CA LYS A 687 16.10 -14.77 28.41
C LYS A 687 15.78 -16.09 27.73
N ALA A 688 14.85 -16.09 26.79
CA ALA A 688 14.52 -17.27 26.01
C ALA A 688 15.56 -17.59 24.95
N GLY A 689 16.42 -16.64 24.57
CA GLY A 689 17.35 -16.80 23.46
C GLY A 689 16.62 -16.97 22.12
N ILE A 690 15.48 -16.30 21.93
CA ILE A 690 14.72 -16.32 20.68
C ILE A 690 14.85 -14.96 20.02
N ARG A 691 15.19 -14.98 18.72
CA ARG A 691 15.11 -13.81 17.85
C ARG A 691 14.32 -14.17 16.61
N ILE A 692 13.28 -13.40 16.32
CA ILE A 692 12.47 -13.53 15.10
C ILE A 692 12.61 -12.23 14.31
N SER A 693 12.79 -12.35 13.02
CA SER A 693 12.81 -11.22 12.08
C SER A 693 12.07 -11.62 10.81
N LYS A 694 11.49 -10.65 10.15
CA LYS A 694 10.96 -10.83 8.80
C LYS A 694 12.10 -11.24 7.85
N PHE A 695 11.76 -11.97 6.83
CA PHE A 695 12.70 -12.48 5.85
C PHE A 695 12.03 -12.64 4.49
N ASP A 696 12.71 -12.16 3.45
CA ASP A 696 12.22 -12.32 2.08
C ASP A 696 12.66 -13.69 1.54
N PHE A 697 11.70 -14.56 1.26
CA PHE A 697 11.92 -15.88 0.67
C PHE A 697 11.63 -15.87 -0.83
N LYS A 698 10.42 -15.50 -1.23
CA LYS A 698 9.99 -15.35 -2.63
C LYS A 698 9.56 -13.93 -2.96
N LYS A 699 9.07 -13.21 -1.97
CA LYS A 699 8.67 -11.81 -2.06
C LYS A 699 9.01 -11.11 -0.73
N GLN A 700 8.78 -9.81 -0.65
CA GLN A 700 9.06 -9.03 0.55
C GLN A 700 8.28 -9.57 1.75
N ASP A 701 8.99 -9.79 2.86
CA ASP A 701 8.44 -10.20 4.17
C ASP A 701 7.52 -11.45 4.15
N ASP A 702 7.66 -12.33 3.15
CA ASP A 702 6.83 -13.52 3.01
C ASP A 702 7.28 -14.71 3.87
N ALA A 703 8.30 -14.53 4.69
CA ALA A 703 8.82 -15.55 5.59
C ALA A 703 9.32 -14.95 6.90
N LYS A 704 9.57 -15.81 7.88
CA LYS A 704 10.24 -15.45 9.14
C LYS A 704 11.57 -16.19 9.27
N ARG A 705 12.57 -15.47 9.76
CA ARG A 705 13.80 -16.07 10.24
C ARG A 705 13.73 -16.19 11.75
N ILE A 706 13.72 -17.41 12.25
CA ILE A 706 13.65 -17.70 13.69
C ILE A 706 15.02 -18.24 14.12
N ASN A 707 15.68 -17.50 15.00
CA ASN A 707 16.95 -17.92 15.58
C ASN A 707 16.71 -18.36 17.02
N PHE A 708 17.03 -19.60 17.33
CA PHE A 708 17.01 -20.15 18.67
C PHE A 708 18.43 -20.17 19.25
N GLY A 709 18.61 -19.54 20.40
CA GLY A 709 19.85 -19.63 21.15
C GLY A 709 20.04 -21.00 21.84
N THR A 710 21.24 -21.28 22.26
CA THR A 710 21.72 -22.61 22.77
C THR A 710 21.40 -22.90 24.23
N ASN A 711 20.53 -22.12 24.89
CA ASN A 711 20.12 -22.40 26.26
C ASN A 711 19.12 -23.56 26.33
N ASP A 712 19.21 -24.39 27.40
CA ASP A 712 18.42 -25.60 27.61
C ASP A 712 16.95 -25.34 28.00
N ILE A 713 16.30 -24.41 27.27
CA ILE A 713 14.89 -24.04 27.49
C ILE A 713 14.07 -24.54 26.32
N TYR A 714 12.95 -25.24 26.59
CA TYR A 714 11.97 -25.59 25.54
C TYR A 714 11.31 -24.31 25.00
N LYS A 715 11.29 -24.16 23.68
CA LYS A 715 10.79 -23.00 22.97
C LYS A 715 9.85 -23.45 21.88
N PHE A 716 8.74 -22.74 21.75
CA PHE A 716 7.73 -23.02 20.74
C PHE A 716 7.44 -21.76 19.94
N TRP A 717 7.22 -21.93 18.67
CA TRP A 717 6.60 -20.97 17.79
C TRP A 717 5.35 -21.62 17.21
N GLU A 718 4.21 -20.99 17.37
CA GLU A 718 2.90 -21.55 17.08
C GLU A 718 2.08 -20.56 16.25
N ILE A 719 1.27 -21.07 15.33
CA ILE A 719 0.22 -20.33 14.66
C ILE A 719 -1.11 -20.88 15.16
N SER A 720 -1.87 -20.05 15.86
CA SER A 720 -3.13 -20.45 16.50
C SER A 720 -4.30 -19.68 15.92
N SER A 721 -5.41 -20.37 15.66
CA SER A 721 -6.67 -19.72 15.23
C SER A 721 -7.33 -18.88 16.32
N GLY A 722 -6.94 -19.05 17.57
CA GLY A 722 -7.57 -18.37 18.73
C GLY A 722 -9.01 -18.81 19.02
N SER A 723 -9.64 -19.56 18.13
CA SER A 723 -10.94 -20.20 18.27
C SER A 723 -10.95 -21.52 17.52
N SER A 724 -11.82 -22.46 17.92
CA SER A 724 -11.95 -23.72 17.19
C SER A 724 -12.56 -23.49 15.82
N GLU A 725 -11.85 -23.87 14.76
CA GLU A 725 -12.38 -23.91 13.39
C GLU A 725 -12.81 -25.34 13.02
N ASP A 726 -13.94 -25.47 12.34
CA ASP A 726 -14.35 -26.74 11.77
C ASP A 726 -13.65 -26.96 10.43
N LEU A 727 -12.60 -27.77 10.42
CA LEU A 727 -11.84 -28.17 9.25
C LEU A 727 -12.28 -29.52 8.67
N SER A 728 -13.46 -30.02 9.06
CA SER A 728 -13.94 -31.35 8.62
C SER A 728 -14.07 -31.47 7.10
N TYR A 729 -14.29 -30.39 6.39
CA TYR A 729 -14.30 -30.33 4.93
C TYR A 729 -12.93 -30.55 4.26
N MET A 730 -11.84 -30.40 5.02
CA MET A 730 -10.47 -30.63 4.55
C MET A 730 -9.91 -32.01 4.92
N ILE A 731 -10.77 -32.97 5.21
CA ILE A 731 -10.39 -34.31 5.70
C ILE A 731 -9.40 -35.06 4.79
N ASN A 732 -9.36 -34.72 3.50
CA ASN A 732 -8.42 -35.24 2.53
C ASN A 732 -7.36 -34.20 2.09
N GLY A 733 -7.24 -33.10 2.82
CA GLY A 733 -6.27 -32.05 2.55
C GLY A 733 -4.84 -32.46 2.91
N SER A 734 -3.88 -31.74 2.39
CA SER A 734 -2.48 -31.82 2.77
C SER A 734 -2.02 -30.51 3.39
N LEU A 735 -1.17 -30.59 4.42
CA LEU A 735 -0.46 -29.42 4.94
C LEU A 735 0.85 -29.27 4.17
N GLU A 736 1.03 -28.12 3.51
CA GLU A 736 2.31 -27.76 2.89
C GLU A 736 3.03 -26.75 3.78
N LEU A 737 4.23 -27.09 4.24
CA LEU A 737 5.11 -26.20 4.98
C LEU A 737 6.46 -26.13 4.26
N ILE A 738 6.86 -24.93 3.82
CA ILE A 738 8.18 -24.71 3.23
C ILE A 738 9.09 -24.16 4.32
N MET A 739 10.11 -24.95 4.70
CA MET A 739 11.05 -24.62 5.75
C MET A 739 12.49 -24.87 5.29
N LYS A 740 13.37 -23.90 5.59
CA LYS A 740 14.83 -24.09 5.43
C LYS A 740 15.46 -24.06 6.82
N VAL A 741 16.06 -25.18 7.21
CA VAL A 741 16.75 -25.29 8.49
C VAL A 741 18.25 -25.16 8.28
N ASN A 742 18.89 -24.32 9.07
CA ASN A 742 20.36 -24.24 9.16
C ASN A 742 20.74 -24.32 10.63
N SER A 743 21.36 -25.42 11.02
CA SER A 743 21.79 -25.66 12.40
C SER A 743 23.29 -25.94 12.44
N SER A 744 23.97 -25.39 13.45
CA SER A 744 25.38 -25.68 13.73
C SER A 744 25.58 -26.92 14.61
N SER A 745 24.50 -27.61 14.99
CA SER A 745 24.52 -28.81 15.84
C SER A 745 23.35 -29.73 15.49
N ASP A 746 23.42 -31.00 15.86
CA ASP A 746 22.35 -31.99 15.71
C ASP A 746 21.17 -31.66 16.66
N GLN A 747 20.38 -30.68 16.31
CA GLN A 747 19.16 -30.30 17.03
C GLN A 747 17.96 -30.98 16.41
N LYS A 748 17.07 -31.52 17.25
CA LYS A 748 15.76 -32.01 16.81
C LYS A 748 14.80 -30.85 16.73
N ILE A 749 14.13 -30.68 15.58
CA ILE A 749 12.98 -29.80 15.41
C ILE A 749 11.76 -30.70 15.33
N GLU A 750 10.82 -30.51 16.24
CA GLU A 750 9.54 -31.18 16.23
C GLU A 750 8.51 -30.27 15.58
N LEU A 751 7.84 -30.79 14.56
CA LEU A 751 6.70 -30.15 13.92
C LEU A 751 5.45 -30.88 14.41
N SER A 752 4.51 -30.17 15.00
CA SER A 752 3.26 -30.76 15.44
C SER A 752 2.07 -29.96 14.94
N LEU A 753 1.05 -30.66 14.41
CA LEU A 753 -0.29 -30.12 14.20
C LEU A 753 -1.15 -30.53 15.37
N GLN A 754 -1.66 -29.57 16.15
CA GLN A 754 -2.48 -29.83 17.30
C GLN A 754 -3.95 -29.51 16.99
N CYS A 755 -4.80 -30.53 17.05
CA CYS A 755 -6.25 -30.37 16.98
C CYS A 755 -6.86 -30.74 18.33
N TYR A 756 -7.73 -29.89 18.84
CA TYR A 756 -8.46 -30.13 20.07
C TYR A 756 -9.88 -30.59 19.73
N LYS A 757 -10.18 -31.84 20.03
CA LYS A 757 -11.55 -32.36 20.00
C LYS A 757 -11.98 -32.73 21.38
N ASN A 758 -12.95 -32.05 21.98
CA ASN A 758 -13.52 -32.32 23.30
C ASN A 758 -12.45 -32.45 24.40
N GLN A 759 -11.46 -31.54 24.47
CA GLN A 759 -10.34 -31.55 25.42
C GLN A 759 -9.31 -32.68 25.25
N ASN A 760 -9.39 -33.47 24.19
CA ASN A 760 -8.36 -34.43 23.87
C ASN A 760 -7.43 -33.88 22.78
N GLN A 761 -6.16 -33.81 23.11
CA GLN A 761 -5.10 -33.40 22.17
C GLN A 761 -4.81 -34.56 21.22
N ILE A 762 -4.88 -34.32 19.92
CA ILE A 762 -4.40 -35.23 18.87
C ILE A 762 -3.08 -34.67 18.34
N ASN A 763 -1.98 -35.30 18.69
CA ASN A 763 -0.67 -35.00 18.15
C ASN A 763 -0.46 -35.82 16.89
N LEU A 764 -0.26 -35.15 15.73
CA LEU A 764 0.25 -35.77 14.51
C LEU A 764 1.74 -35.46 14.47
N THR A 765 2.58 -36.41 14.89
CA THR A 765 4.04 -36.30 14.77
C THR A 765 4.48 -37.11 13.54
N GLU A 766 5.23 -36.51 12.64
CA GLU A 766 6.17 -37.18 11.75
C GLU A 766 7.61 -36.96 12.20
#